data_7b0f7a31027d6ead2a56be24b650404b
#
_entry.id   7b0f7a31027d6ead2a56be24b650404b
#
_cell.length_a   1.000
_cell.length_b   1.000
_cell.length_c   1.000
_cell.angle_alpha   90.00
_cell.angle_beta   90.00
_cell.angle_gamma   90.00
#
_symmetry.space_group_name_H-M   'P 1'
#
loop_
_entity.id
_entity.type
_entity.pdbx_description
1 polymer ?
#
loop_
_entity_poly.entity_id
_entity_poly.type
_entity_poly.pdbx_seq_one_letter_code
_entity_poly.pdbx_strand_id
1 'polypeptide(L)'
;MKKFFTAILLFAFFLAEAKPAVAPVSLTCNDMTDPLCVSNVKFSWKLSSSVDAACQTAYEIWLGTTPGCNGNVWKSGKVVSDDQLDIALPEGVALQDGRLYYWKVRVWDKNDQVSAWTKPSRFTKSIDNSWEAEWIGTGSAEKRPFPYFRKTYDISKGKVSRAVVYLCGLGCSELFFNGKSVEPERVLDPAQTDYDKRALYSAFDVTSLLNNGKNCIGVLLGAGWYNQDTVWGGGMNYGMPILRCQLRLEYANGKVEMLGTDTTWKWADSPLVKSNVYQGDEYDATREIQGWCTASFDDSGWADAVKAEGVRPAVMVAQELPPMIAGQPQKALRMWKSSKEGNVWVYDFGTNLTSEVIFSGDFGRGVRLQTRGSEEIFPETGEIDISSTGFEHVGYQQDAYTFAGTGNESWMPKFTYHGMRYVELSIEGSDAEPSLETITRAPVHTAVTPIGTFECANDQINTLHELAQRTFLNSFVGLPVDCNQREKCGWLGDTHAYDRAADMSFQMNNFWVKYLEDIRTSSDVSLENTLHHQFYNYRFYYADKEAGIPFMIAPGKRLCGVASPDWGTAVVQLPWHLYVYYGNKDILEDYYDMMSLWVRHIAETAIDGIVYQGLGDWCPTFSSHEHNNSPVEVTSTAFHLIDLGIMVKVATLLGRDEDLNWFRQQEEYVRKAMIGRFFNPVQCTFGGQTADAMALELGLFPEDRKKEATESILYNIRTGHGFIDVGVFGMSRIGSELSRNGAAESAYKLFTKKGEDSFGAMIDSIGVTTLWESLPMKADGLSKPHGSHNHPMQGGYDSWIYEDVAGLRPFADSPGFKTVIFHPQHTSQLEWAKASVDTRYGLVSTDWRNEGGRLVWDIVIPAGSDGLVYIPEGKKVTVDGEPIGFPTRTIGGESYYVFPSGSYHIVSE
;
A
#
# COMPACT_ATOMS: atom_id res chain seq x y z
N MET A 1 -79.47 7.49 -49.30
CA MET A 1 -78.47 8.39 -48.75
C MET A 1 -77.61 7.61 -47.78
N LYS A 2 -76.45 7.13 -48.23
CA LYS A 2 -75.47 6.38 -47.41
C LYS A 2 -74.38 7.37 -47.00
N LYS A 3 -74.18 7.57 -45.72
CA LYS A 3 -73.09 8.35 -45.17
C LYS A 3 -71.89 7.41 -45.00
N PHE A 4 -70.82 7.68 -45.72
CA PHE A 4 -69.48 7.08 -45.45
C PHE A 4 -68.83 7.81 -44.25
N PHE A 5 -68.46 7.05 -43.23
CA PHE A 5 -67.58 7.50 -42.14
C PHE A 5 -66.12 6.97 -42.41
N THR A 6 -65.24 7.85 -42.73
CA THR A 6 -63.83 7.54 -42.88
C THR A 6 -63.14 7.67 -41.51
N ALA A 7 -62.75 6.54 -40.91
CA ALA A 7 -61.95 6.52 -39.70
C ALA A 7 -60.52 6.70 -40.10
N ILE A 8 -59.88 7.81 -39.63
CA ILE A 8 -58.44 8.05 -39.70
C ILE A 8 -57.83 7.39 -38.47
N LEU A 9 -57.08 6.25 -38.65
CA LEU A 9 -56.26 5.67 -37.63
C LEU A 9 -54.96 6.48 -37.57
N LEU A 10 -54.81 7.29 -36.50
CA LEU A 10 -53.50 7.84 -36.15
C LEU A 10 -52.67 6.73 -35.47
N PHE A 11 -51.69 6.19 -36.17
CA PHE A 11 -50.59 5.42 -35.58
C PHE A 11 -49.65 6.39 -34.88
N ALA A 12 -49.76 6.52 -33.59
CA ALA A 12 -48.73 7.13 -32.76
C ALA A 12 -47.58 6.13 -32.65
N PHE A 13 -46.53 6.34 -33.43
CA PHE A 13 -45.24 5.72 -33.18
C PHE A 13 -44.70 6.30 -31.86
N PHE A 14 -44.87 5.56 -30.79
CA PHE A 14 -44.02 5.76 -29.65
C PHE A 14 -42.61 5.31 -30.09
N LEU A 15 -41.75 6.24 -30.47
CA LEU A 15 -40.32 6.04 -30.46
C LEU A 15 -39.95 5.83 -29.01
N ALA A 16 -39.81 4.59 -28.58
CA ALA A 16 -39.13 4.27 -27.36
C ALA A 16 -37.71 4.84 -27.50
N GLU A 17 -37.40 5.92 -26.76
CA GLU A 17 -36.01 6.38 -26.71
C GLU A 17 -35.16 5.19 -26.31
N ALA A 18 -34.21 4.81 -27.15
CA ALA A 18 -33.29 3.74 -26.86
C ALA A 18 -32.50 4.16 -25.59
N LYS A 19 -32.52 3.34 -24.55
CA LYS A 19 -31.70 3.60 -23.35
C LYS A 19 -30.23 3.47 -23.72
N PRO A 20 -29.36 4.33 -23.17
CA PRO A 20 -27.93 4.23 -23.40
C PRO A 20 -27.40 2.89 -22.89
N ALA A 21 -26.44 2.31 -23.62
CA ALA A 21 -25.82 1.03 -23.28
C ALA A 21 -24.92 1.13 -22.05
N VAL A 22 -24.44 2.34 -21.69
CA VAL A 22 -23.53 2.58 -20.57
C VAL A 22 -24.03 3.71 -19.67
N ALA A 23 -23.72 3.61 -18.38
CA ALA A 23 -23.94 4.68 -17.41
C ALA A 23 -22.76 4.81 -16.47
N PRO A 24 -22.29 6.05 -16.16
CA PRO A 24 -21.20 6.27 -15.24
C PRO A 24 -21.65 6.02 -13.79
N VAL A 25 -20.77 5.36 -13.01
CA VAL A 25 -20.96 5.00 -11.60
C VAL A 25 -19.66 5.17 -10.84
N SER A 26 -19.68 5.04 -9.50
CA SER A 26 -18.48 5.03 -8.64
C SER A 26 -17.51 6.17 -8.95
N LEU A 27 -18.01 7.42 -8.81
CA LEU A 27 -17.22 8.63 -9.05
C LEU A 27 -16.15 8.80 -7.98
N THR A 28 -14.91 9.02 -8.39
CA THR A 28 -13.79 9.31 -7.50
C THR A 28 -13.05 10.58 -7.92
N CYS A 29 -12.43 11.23 -6.94
CA CYS A 29 -11.49 12.30 -7.14
C CYS A 29 -10.15 11.86 -6.55
N ASN A 30 -9.10 11.76 -7.36
CA ASN A 30 -7.80 11.18 -6.98
C ASN A 30 -7.95 9.81 -6.30
N ASP A 31 -8.75 8.92 -6.90
CA ASP A 31 -9.11 7.58 -6.40
C ASP A 31 -9.83 7.55 -5.04
N MET A 32 -10.21 8.69 -4.50
CA MET A 32 -10.93 8.82 -3.23
C MET A 32 -12.42 9.18 -3.45
N THR A 33 -13.28 8.64 -2.61
CA THR A 33 -14.71 9.01 -2.58
C THR A 33 -14.92 10.19 -1.65
N ASP A 34 -15.51 11.29 -2.17
CA ASP A 34 -15.85 12.51 -1.43
C ASP A 34 -14.71 13.08 -0.54
N PRO A 35 -13.45 13.19 -1.03
CA PRO A 35 -12.32 13.55 -0.19
C PRO A 35 -12.44 14.96 0.41
N LEU A 36 -11.98 15.09 1.67
CA LEU A 36 -12.00 16.36 2.40
C LEU A 36 -10.83 17.29 2.04
N CYS A 37 -9.82 16.78 1.34
CA CYS A 37 -8.64 17.57 0.99
C CYS A 37 -7.89 16.94 -0.20
N VAL A 38 -7.85 17.61 -1.34
CA VAL A 38 -7.09 17.18 -2.53
C VAL A 38 -6.34 18.33 -3.16
N SER A 39 -5.11 18.07 -3.59
CA SER A 39 -4.21 19.07 -4.19
C SER A 39 -4.43 19.18 -5.70
N ASN A 40 -4.11 18.16 -6.47
CA ASN A 40 -4.27 18.13 -7.92
C ASN A 40 -5.52 17.30 -8.27
N VAL A 41 -6.58 18.02 -8.68
CA VAL A 41 -7.90 17.40 -8.88
C VAL A 41 -7.95 16.64 -10.19
N LYS A 42 -8.20 15.34 -10.11
CA LYS A 42 -8.43 14.44 -11.24
C LYS A 42 -9.71 13.64 -11.02
N PHE A 43 -10.55 13.56 -12.03
CA PHE A 43 -11.83 12.86 -11.99
C PHE A 43 -11.75 11.50 -12.65
N SER A 44 -12.32 10.49 -11.99
CA SER A 44 -12.45 9.15 -12.56
C SER A 44 -13.84 8.58 -12.26
N TRP A 45 -14.30 7.67 -13.11
CA TRP A 45 -15.56 6.95 -12.91
C TRP A 45 -15.50 5.57 -13.53
N LYS A 46 -16.27 4.65 -12.98
CA LYS A 46 -16.52 3.35 -13.59
C LYS A 46 -17.73 3.41 -14.50
N LEU A 47 -17.85 2.45 -15.43
CA LEU A 47 -19.04 2.29 -16.28
C LEU A 47 -19.83 1.06 -15.85
N SER A 48 -21.15 1.19 -15.79
CA SER A 48 -22.06 0.05 -15.69
C SER A 48 -22.78 -0.19 -17.02
N SER A 49 -22.96 -1.45 -17.36
CA SER A 49 -23.70 -1.87 -18.55
C SER A 49 -24.46 -3.16 -18.30
N SER A 50 -25.55 -3.38 -19.03
CA SER A 50 -26.28 -4.66 -19.07
C SER A 50 -26.17 -5.32 -20.46
N VAL A 51 -25.33 -4.79 -21.34
CA VAL A 51 -25.10 -5.30 -22.68
C VAL A 51 -23.62 -5.47 -22.94
N ASP A 52 -23.26 -6.45 -23.78
CA ASP A 52 -21.90 -6.71 -24.17
C ASP A 52 -21.38 -5.66 -25.16
N ALA A 53 -20.05 -5.59 -25.27
CA ALA A 53 -19.34 -4.62 -26.08
C ALA A 53 -19.75 -3.16 -25.78
N ALA A 54 -20.04 -2.89 -24.52
CA ALA A 54 -20.44 -1.58 -24.05
C ALA A 54 -19.22 -0.71 -23.78
N CYS A 55 -19.16 0.45 -24.41
CA CYS A 55 -18.09 1.43 -24.18
C CYS A 55 -18.65 2.85 -24.24
N GLN A 56 -17.93 3.75 -23.61
CA GLN A 56 -18.11 5.19 -23.75
C GLN A 56 -17.38 5.67 -24.99
N THR A 57 -17.96 6.65 -25.69
CA THR A 57 -17.34 7.33 -26.84
C THR A 57 -17.18 8.83 -26.60
N ALA A 58 -17.87 9.36 -25.61
CA ALA A 58 -17.74 10.75 -25.18
C ALA A 58 -18.21 10.90 -23.73
N TYR A 59 -17.76 11.97 -23.07
CA TYR A 59 -18.23 12.35 -21.75
C TYR A 59 -18.52 13.85 -21.66
N GLU A 60 -19.25 14.26 -20.63
CA GLU A 60 -19.40 15.64 -20.21
C GLU A 60 -19.36 15.73 -18.69
N ILE A 61 -18.50 16.60 -18.16
CA ILE A 61 -18.33 16.88 -16.73
C ILE A 61 -18.86 18.27 -16.42
N TRP A 62 -19.65 18.38 -15.34
CA TRP A 62 -19.99 19.65 -14.73
C TRP A 62 -19.37 19.74 -13.33
N LEU A 63 -18.77 20.90 -13.05
CA LEU A 63 -18.21 21.26 -11.75
C LEU A 63 -18.93 22.50 -11.21
N GLY A 64 -19.31 22.46 -9.94
CA GLY A 64 -20.06 23.55 -9.31
C GLY A 64 -19.80 23.66 -7.82
N THR A 65 -20.38 24.70 -7.21
CA THR A 65 -20.23 25.00 -5.79
C THR A 65 -21.49 24.73 -4.97
N THR A 66 -22.50 24.12 -5.58
CA THR A 66 -23.77 23.77 -4.93
C THR A 66 -24.07 22.30 -5.06
N PRO A 67 -24.79 21.66 -4.10
CA PRO A 67 -25.11 20.23 -4.14
C PRO A 67 -25.78 19.75 -5.43
N GLY A 68 -26.55 20.62 -6.10
CA GLY A 68 -27.19 20.29 -7.38
C GLY A 68 -26.24 20.27 -8.59
N CYS A 69 -25.02 20.72 -8.40
CA CYS A 69 -23.95 20.81 -9.40
C CYS A 69 -24.43 21.37 -10.73
N ASN A 70 -24.70 22.69 -10.77
CA ASN A 70 -25.22 23.39 -11.96
C ASN A 70 -24.13 23.80 -12.97
N GLY A 71 -22.88 23.41 -12.73
CA GLY A 71 -21.73 23.70 -13.62
C GLY A 71 -21.34 25.20 -13.62
N ASN A 72 -21.51 25.89 -12.49
CA ASN A 72 -21.18 27.32 -12.37
C ASN A 72 -19.68 27.59 -12.20
N VAL A 73 -18.86 26.56 -12.05
CA VAL A 73 -17.38 26.64 -12.03
C VAL A 73 -16.82 26.24 -13.38
N TRP A 74 -17.20 25.08 -13.87
CA TRP A 74 -16.71 24.58 -15.15
C TRP A 74 -17.70 23.58 -15.78
N LYS A 75 -17.70 23.55 -17.11
CA LYS A 75 -18.37 22.56 -17.91
C LYS A 75 -17.44 22.15 -19.04
N SER A 76 -17.14 20.88 -19.18
CA SER A 76 -16.28 20.38 -20.26
C SER A 76 -16.92 20.52 -21.64
N GLY A 77 -18.27 20.62 -21.72
CA GLY A 77 -18.98 20.29 -22.92
C GLY A 77 -18.85 18.80 -23.26
N LYS A 78 -19.36 18.38 -24.41
CA LYS A 78 -19.18 17.01 -24.91
C LYS A 78 -17.74 16.85 -25.40
N VAL A 79 -16.94 16.03 -24.70
CA VAL A 79 -15.58 15.64 -25.07
C VAL A 79 -15.65 14.26 -25.71
N VAL A 80 -15.20 14.15 -26.96
CA VAL A 80 -15.13 12.87 -27.69
C VAL A 80 -13.88 12.13 -27.22
N SER A 81 -14.05 11.19 -26.31
CA SER A 81 -13.01 10.34 -25.73
C SER A 81 -13.63 9.15 -25.00
N ASP A 82 -12.96 8.02 -25.02
CA ASP A 82 -13.26 6.86 -24.20
C ASP A 82 -12.50 6.83 -22.86
N ASP A 83 -11.71 7.86 -22.57
CA ASP A 83 -11.03 8.03 -21.29
C ASP A 83 -12.05 8.24 -20.16
N GLN A 84 -11.83 7.54 -19.04
CA GLN A 84 -12.67 7.61 -17.84
C GLN A 84 -11.83 7.72 -16.57
N LEU A 85 -10.50 7.77 -16.68
CA LEU A 85 -9.56 7.85 -15.59
C LEU A 85 -8.74 9.13 -15.66
N ASP A 86 -8.46 9.70 -14.49
CA ASP A 86 -7.53 10.83 -14.28
C ASP A 86 -7.80 12.07 -15.15
N ILE A 87 -9.07 12.37 -15.38
CA ILE A 87 -9.47 13.54 -16.17
C ILE A 87 -9.16 14.80 -15.37
N ALA A 88 -8.11 15.50 -15.75
CA ALA A 88 -7.66 16.72 -15.12
C ALA A 88 -8.54 17.94 -15.48
N LEU A 89 -8.55 18.93 -14.62
CA LEU A 89 -9.11 20.24 -14.95
C LEU A 89 -8.22 20.96 -15.97
N PRO A 90 -8.81 21.64 -16.99
CA PRO A 90 -8.01 22.38 -17.95
C PRO A 90 -7.32 23.58 -17.30
N GLU A 91 -6.19 24.00 -17.88
CA GLU A 91 -5.52 25.23 -17.50
C GLU A 91 -6.50 26.43 -17.49
N GLY A 92 -6.41 27.26 -16.46
CA GLY A 92 -7.27 28.42 -16.27
C GLY A 92 -8.53 28.18 -15.43
N VAL A 93 -8.85 26.94 -15.06
CA VAL A 93 -9.92 26.67 -14.07
C VAL A 93 -9.30 26.71 -12.67
N ALA A 94 -9.29 27.88 -12.05
CA ALA A 94 -8.78 28.07 -10.70
C ALA A 94 -9.79 27.61 -9.64
N LEU A 95 -9.36 26.74 -8.73
CA LEU A 95 -10.11 26.35 -7.55
C LEU A 95 -9.65 27.15 -6.34
N GLN A 96 -10.60 27.50 -5.46
CA GLN A 96 -10.31 28.20 -4.20
C GLN A 96 -9.94 27.18 -3.12
N ASP A 97 -8.86 27.42 -2.41
CA ASP A 97 -8.39 26.58 -1.32
C ASP A 97 -9.43 26.42 -0.21
N GLY A 98 -9.54 25.21 0.31
CA GLY A 98 -10.47 24.82 1.35
C GLY A 98 -11.95 24.81 0.95
N ARG A 99 -12.27 25.17 -0.30
CA ARG A 99 -13.66 25.22 -0.77
C ARG A 99 -14.18 23.86 -1.17
N LEU A 100 -15.42 23.58 -0.81
CA LEU A 100 -16.17 22.40 -1.23
C LEU A 100 -16.73 22.58 -2.63
N TYR A 101 -16.48 21.58 -3.48
CA TYR A 101 -16.98 21.48 -4.84
C TYR A 101 -17.82 20.23 -5.03
N TYR A 102 -18.73 20.29 -6.01
CA TYR A 102 -19.57 19.18 -6.45
C TYR A 102 -19.35 18.96 -7.95
N TRP A 103 -19.27 17.71 -8.36
CA TRP A 103 -19.11 17.39 -9.76
C TRP A 103 -19.98 16.19 -10.15
N LYS A 104 -20.33 16.12 -11.42
CA LYS A 104 -21.11 15.04 -12.01
C LYS A 104 -20.71 14.83 -13.44
N VAL A 105 -20.95 13.62 -13.95
CA VAL A 105 -20.61 13.22 -15.31
C VAL A 105 -21.79 12.55 -15.98
N ARG A 106 -21.87 12.66 -17.31
CA ARG A 106 -22.68 11.84 -18.20
C ARG A 106 -21.84 11.40 -19.38
N VAL A 107 -22.20 10.28 -19.99
CA VAL A 107 -21.44 9.67 -21.08
C VAL A 107 -22.31 9.36 -22.26
N TRP A 108 -21.73 9.23 -23.44
CA TRP A 108 -22.36 8.77 -24.67
C TRP A 108 -21.82 7.39 -25.03
N ASP A 109 -22.71 6.52 -25.45
CA ASP A 109 -22.34 5.19 -25.96
C ASP A 109 -21.98 5.22 -27.48
N LYS A 110 -21.63 4.06 -28.03
CA LYS A 110 -21.28 3.89 -29.45
C LYS A 110 -22.40 4.25 -30.43
N ASN A 111 -23.65 4.37 -29.97
CA ASN A 111 -24.80 4.78 -30.76
C ASN A 111 -25.15 6.26 -30.56
N ASP A 112 -24.24 7.03 -29.96
CA ASP A 112 -24.41 8.44 -29.56
C ASP A 112 -25.63 8.68 -28.63
N GLN A 113 -26.04 7.63 -27.88
CA GLN A 113 -27.08 7.75 -26.86
C GLN A 113 -26.45 8.25 -25.56
N VAL A 114 -26.97 9.34 -24.98
CA VAL A 114 -26.46 9.95 -23.76
C VAL A 114 -27.09 9.32 -22.53
N SER A 115 -26.27 9.04 -21.53
CA SER A 115 -26.72 8.60 -20.20
C SER A 115 -27.44 9.72 -19.44
N ALA A 116 -28.14 9.36 -18.38
CA ALA A 116 -28.51 10.31 -17.35
C ALA A 116 -27.26 10.88 -16.66
N TRP A 117 -27.36 12.08 -16.11
CA TRP A 117 -26.35 12.60 -15.20
C TRP A 117 -26.22 11.71 -13.96
N THR A 118 -24.99 11.49 -13.48
CA THR A 118 -24.79 10.89 -12.15
C THR A 118 -25.38 11.75 -11.06
N LYS A 119 -25.59 11.16 -9.88
CA LYS A 119 -25.67 11.96 -8.65
C LYS A 119 -24.32 12.69 -8.48
N PRO A 120 -24.34 13.97 -8.03
CA PRO A 120 -23.10 14.66 -7.79
C PRO A 120 -22.26 14.01 -6.68
N SER A 121 -20.96 13.80 -6.95
CA SER A 121 -19.93 13.56 -5.94
C SER A 121 -19.33 14.90 -5.53
N ARG A 122 -18.53 14.93 -4.48
CA ARG A 122 -17.95 16.15 -3.92
C ARG A 122 -16.47 15.97 -3.58
N PHE A 123 -15.76 17.09 -3.50
CA PHE A 123 -14.40 17.12 -2.96
C PHE A 123 -14.13 18.51 -2.38
N THR A 124 -13.12 18.61 -1.52
CA THR A 124 -12.61 19.88 -1.03
C THR A 124 -11.21 20.11 -1.56
N LYS A 125 -10.95 21.30 -2.15
CA LYS A 125 -9.61 21.70 -2.56
C LYS A 125 -8.71 21.84 -1.33
N SER A 126 -7.48 21.34 -1.41
CA SER A 126 -6.47 21.50 -0.36
C SER A 126 -6.21 22.97 0.02
N ILE A 127 -5.54 23.16 1.16
CA ILE A 127 -5.14 24.50 1.64
C ILE A 127 -3.61 24.67 1.66
N ASP A 128 -2.89 23.93 0.84
CA ASP A 128 -1.42 23.83 0.89
C ASP A 128 -0.73 25.19 0.99
N ASN A 129 -1.27 26.21 0.27
CA ASN A 129 -0.73 27.57 0.22
C ASN A 129 -1.54 28.61 1.01
N SER A 130 -2.58 28.20 1.76
CA SER A 130 -3.55 29.11 2.40
C SER A 130 -3.59 28.96 3.93
N TRP A 131 -2.46 28.63 4.53
CA TRP A 131 -2.33 28.57 5.97
C TRP A 131 -2.19 29.96 6.60
N GLU A 132 -3.17 30.35 7.43
CA GLU A 132 -3.12 31.53 8.27
C GLU A 132 -2.62 31.24 9.69
N ALA A 133 -2.75 29.97 10.13
CA ALA A 133 -2.30 29.48 11.43
C ALA A 133 -0.77 29.53 11.59
N GLU A 134 -0.28 29.76 12.79
CA GLU A 134 1.14 29.68 13.14
C GLU A 134 1.51 28.30 13.66
N TRP A 135 2.79 27.93 13.52
CA TRP A 135 3.34 26.79 14.25
C TRP A 135 3.53 27.17 15.72
N ILE A 136 2.98 26.38 16.63
CA ILE A 136 3.10 26.57 18.08
C ILE A 136 3.68 25.34 18.76
N GLY A 137 4.32 25.56 19.90
CA GLY A 137 4.88 24.52 20.76
C GLY A 137 4.83 24.94 22.23
N THR A 138 5.45 24.15 23.10
CA THR A 138 5.55 24.44 24.54
C THR A 138 6.67 25.42 24.86
N GLY A 139 7.61 25.68 23.93
CA GLY A 139 8.79 26.50 24.15
C GLY A 139 9.86 25.86 25.02
N SER A 140 9.66 24.62 25.47
CA SER A 140 10.61 23.89 26.31
C SER A 140 11.38 22.85 25.48
N ALA A 141 12.68 22.76 25.73
CA ALA A 141 13.54 21.68 25.23
C ALA A 141 13.72 20.55 26.26
N GLU A 142 13.16 20.71 27.47
CA GLU A 142 13.26 19.71 28.52
C GLU A 142 12.34 18.52 28.24
N LYS A 143 12.81 17.31 28.60
CA LYS A 143 12.02 16.09 28.54
C LYS A 143 10.89 16.16 29.56
N ARG A 144 9.66 16.07 29.10
CA ARG A 144 8.44 16.20 29.89
C ARG A 144 7.32 15.36 29.29
N PRO A 145 6.20 15.16 30.01
CA PRO A 145 5.00 14.58 29.41
C PRO A 145 4.57 15.32 28.14
N PHE A 146 3.99 14.58 27.21
CA PHE A 146 3.52 15.14 25.95
C PHE A 146 2.35 16.10 26.19
N PRO A 147 2.22 17.19 25.39
CA PRO A 147 1.29 18.27 25.71
C PRO A 147 -0.13 18.02 25.18
N TYR A 148 -1.12 18.46 25.97
CA TYR A 148 -2.40 18.91 25.47
C TYR A 148 -2.28 20.36 25.02
N PHE A 149 -2.84 20.68 23.85
CA PHE A 149 -3.14 22.05 23.40
C PHE A 149 -4.63 22.25 23.31
N ARG A 150 -5.12 23.44 23.67
CA ARG A 150 -6.54 23.80 23.55
C ARG A 150 -6.77 25.25 23.21
N LYS A 151 -7.94 25.53 22.58
CA LYS A 151 -8.44 26.87 22.36
C LYS A 151 -9.95 26.87 22.31
N THR A 152 -10.56 27.85 22.96
CA THR A 152 -12.01 28.10 22.93
C THR A 152 -12.34 29.23 21.95
N TYR A 153 -13.31 28.98 21.08
CA TYR A 153 -13.82 29.93 20.09
C TYR A 153 -15.32 30.19 20.29
N ASP A 154 -15.77 31.43 20.13
CA ASP A 154 -17.19 31.78 20.11
C ASP A 154 -17.69 31.86 18.67
N ILE A 155 -18.57 30.92 18.30
CA ILE A 155 -19.12 30.73 16.95
C ILE A 155 -20.59 31.20 16.94
N SER A 156 -20.93 32.24 17.67
CA SER A 156 -22.30 32.78 17.76
C SER A 156 -22.69 33.73 16.62
N LYS A 157 -21.79 34.05 15.69
CA LYS A 157 -21.94 35.09 14.65
C LYS A 157 -22.82 34.72 13.46
N GLY A 158 -23.46 33.56 13.46
CA GLY A 158 -24.35 33.12 12.39
C GLY A 158 -24.46 31.60 12.30
N LYS A 159 -25.35 31.10 11.44
CA LYS A 159 -25.49 29.67 11.19
C LYS A 159 -24.33 29.17 10.34
N VAL A 160 -23.50 28.29 10.92
CA VAL A 160 -22.44 27.58 10.19
C VAL A 160 -23.08 26.47 9.35
N SER A 161 -22.72 26.40 8.10
CA SER A 161 -23.12 25.33 7.15
C SER A 161 -22.09 24.22 7.04
N ARG A 162 -20.79 24.55 7.28
CA ARG A 162 -19.69 23.58 7.24
C ARG A 162 -18.53 24.05 8.11
N ALA A 163 -17.87 23.11 8.78
CA ALA A 163 -16.68 23.34 9.57
C ALA A 163 -15.64 22.24 9.33
N VAL A 164 -14.43 22.62 8.94
CA VAL A 164 -13.33 21.67 8.69
C VAL A 164 -12.11 22.10 9.48
N VAL A 165 -11.52 21.17 10.22
CA VAL A 165 -10.24 21.34 10.88
C VAL A 165 -9.15 20.74 9.98
N TYR A 166 -8.13 21.54 9.69
CA TYR A 166 -6.88 21.10 9.08
C TYR A 166 -5.82 21.03 10.17
N LEU A 167 -5.14 19.87 10.28
CA LEU A 167 -4.27 19.59 11.40
C LEU A 167 -2.96 18.95 10.94
N CYS A 168 -1.85 19.50 11.39
CA CYS A 168 -0.53 18.88 11.31
C CYS A 168 0.12 18.93 12.69
N GLY A 169 0.25 17.76 13.32
CA GLY A 169 1.11 17.56 14.47
C GLY A 169 2.45 16.98 14.01
N LEU A 170 3.53 17.72 14.20
CA LEU A 170 4.88 17.15 14.03
C LEU A 170 5.27 16.49 15.37
N GLY A 171 5.40 15.29 15.32
CA GLY A 171 5.09 14.02 15.89
C GLY A 171 3.83 13.39 15.30
N CYS A 172 2.95 12.94 16.11
CA CYS A 172 1.60 12.53 15.77
C CYS A 172 0.58 13.28 16.62
N SER A 173 -0.66 13.33 16.18
CA SER A 173 -1.69 14.11 16.85
C SER A 173 -3.03 13.39 16.91
N GLU A 174 -3.76 13.59 17.99
CA GLU A 174 -5.16 13.23 18.11
C GLU A 174 -5.99 14.50 18.31
N LEU A 175 -7.02 14.66 17.46
CA LEU A 175 -7.93 15.81 17.46
C LEU A 175 -9.13 15.56 18.35
N PHE A 176 -9.40 16.53 19.24
CA PHE A 176 -10.60 16.59 20.07
C PHE A 176 -11.44 17.82 19.71
N PHE A 177 -12.75 17.65 19.72
CA PHE A 177 -13.70 18.74 19.53
C PHE A 177 -14.82 18.67 20.56
N ASN A 178 -14.98 19.71 21.38
CA ASN A 178 -15.99 19.78 22.45
C ASN A 178 -15.98 18.55 23.39
N GLY A 179 -14.79 18.08 23.76
CA GLY A 179 -14.57 16.97 24.70
C GLY A 179 -14.63 15.58 24.08
N LYS A 180 -14.74 15.46 22.78
CA LYS A 180 -14.77 14.17 22.07
C LYS A 180 -13.59 14.05 21.10
N SER A 181 -12.96 12.88 21.04
CA SER A 181 -12.08 12.51 19.92
C SER A 181 -12.87 12.53 18.62
N VAL A 182 -12.31 13.12 17.56
CA VAL A 182 -13.04 13.34 16.30
C VAL A 182 -13.10 12.07 15.46
N GLU A 183 -12.00 11.35 15.34
CA GLU A 183 -11.88 10.06 14.67
C GLU A 183 -11.08 9.11 15.57
N PRO A 184 -11.74 8.48 16.56
CA PRO A 184 -11.06 7.70 17.59
C PRO A 184 -10.35 6.45 17.05
N GLU A 185 -10.72 5.97 15.87
CA GLU A 185 -10.05 4.86 15.18
C GLU A 185 -8.75 5.27 14.51
N ARG A 186 -8.52 6.56 14.22
CA ARG A 186 -7.31 7.05 13.59
C ARG A 186 -6.13 7.01 14.56
N VAL A 187 -5.00 6.49 14.11
CA VAL A 187 -3.75 6.36 14.86
C VAL A 187 -2.57 6.85 14.04
N LEU A 188 -1.48 7.25 14.69
CA LEU A 188 -0.22 7.65 14.05
C LEU A 188 -0.40 8.67 12.91
N ASP A 189 -1.28 9.65 13.09
CA ASP A 189 -1.61 10.66 12.08
C ASP A 189 -0.90 12.01 12.35
N PRO A 190 -0.33 12.65 11.33
CA PRO A 190 -0.18 12.25 9.93
C PRO A 190 0.94 11.21 9.71
N ALA A 191 0.92 10.56 8.52
CA ALA A 191 1.90 9.57 8.14
C ALA A 191 3.33 10.16 8.05
N GLN A 192 4.34 9.30 8.25
CA GLN A 192 5.76 9.66 8.20
C GLN A 192 6.18 10.21 6.84
N THR A 193 7.04 11.24 6.87
CA THR A 193 7.74 11.81 5.71
C THR A 193 9.19 12.15 6.09
N ASP A 194 9.97 12.68 5.17
CA ASP A 194 11.18 13.43 5.51
C ASP A 194 10.79 14.83 5.99
N TYR A 195 10.77 15.03 7.30
CA TYR A 195 10.31 16.26 7.93
C TYR A 195 11.26 17.47 7.76
N ASP A 196 12.45 17.27 7.16
CA ASP A 196 13.27 18.39 6.71
C ASP A 196 12.76 18.97 5.38
N LYS A 197 12.00 18.20 4.60
CA LYS A 197 11.51 18.53 3.27
C LYS A 197 10.02 18.84 3.24
N ARG A 198 9.20 17.92 3.76
CA ARG A 198 7.74 18.07 3.73
C ARG A 198 7.05 17.51 4.98
N ALA A 199 5.86 18.02 5.27
CA ALA A 199 4.94 17.44 6.24
C ALA A 199 3.57 17.23 5.62
N LEU A 200 2.87 16.20 6.04
CA LEU A 200 1.47 15.95 5.69
C LEU A 200 0.55 16.61 6.71
N TYR A 201 -0.63 17.01 6.27
CA TYR A 201 -1.70 17.43 7.15
C TYR A 201 -3.01 16.70 6.81
N SER A 202 -3.80 16.46 7.83
CA SER A 202 -5.11 15.81 7.73
C SER A 202 -6.25 16.81 7.82
N ALA A 203 -7.40 16.50 7.21
CA ALA A 203 -8.60 17.30 7.26
C ALA A 203 -9.74 16.53 7.94
N PHE A 204 -10.48 17.20 8.83
CA PHE A 204 -11.56 16.62 9.63
C PHE A 204 -12.83 17.44 9.51
N ASP A 205 -13.95 16.83 9.13
CA ASP A 205 -15.26 17.47 9.15
C ASP A 205 -15.86 17.47 10.56
N VAL A 206 -15.86 18.61 11.20
CA VAL A 206 -16.39 18.80 12.55
C VAL A 206 -17.77 19.49 12.56
N THR A 207 -18.42 19.59 11.42
CA THR A 207 -19.70 20.32 11.28
C THR A 207 -20.77 19.81 12.25
N SER A 208 -20.88 18.50 12.43
CA SER A 208 -21.87 17.88 13.32
C SER A 208 -21.53 18.00 14.81
N LEU A 209 -20.29 18.37 15.14
CA LEU A 209 -19.81 18.52 16.52
C LEU A 209 -19.91 19.95 17.03
N LEU A 210 -20.31 20.92 16.17
CA LEU A 210 -20.42 22.31 16.54
C LEU A 210 -21.59 22.56 17.51
N ASN A 211 -21.30 23.30 18.58
CA ASN A 211 -22.31 23.94 19.43
C ASN A 211 -22.59 25.36 18.95
N ASN A 212 -23.84 25.81 19.16
CA ASN A 212 -24.14 27.22 18.98
C ASN A 212 -23.52 28.03 20.16
N GLY A 213 -22.57 28.94 19.88
CA GLY A 213 -21.79 29.66 20.84
C GLY A 213 -20.38 29.14 21.02
N LYS A 214 -19.97 28.91 22.28
CA LYS A 214 -18.58 28.52 22.59
C LYS A 214 -18.32 27.06 22.20
N ASN A 215 -17.19 26.87 21.50
CA ASN A 215 -16.66 25.57 21.11
C ASN A 215 -15.19 25.48 21.53
N CYS A 216 -14.70 24.26 21.78
CA CYS A 216 -13.32 24.01 22.13
C CYS A 216 -12.67 23.05 21.14
N ILE A 217 -11.53 23.42 20.61
CA ILE A 217 -10.60 22.52 19.90
C ILE A 217 -9.52 22.09 20.89
N GLY A 218 -9.23 20.82 20.93
CA GLY A 218 -8.13 20.26 21.70
C GLY A 218 -7.28 19.33 20.84
N VAL A 219 -5.99 19.27 21.11
CA VAL A 219 -5.05 18.38 20.43
C VAL A 219 -4.13 17.75 21.45
N LEU A 220 -3.98 16.43 21.42
CA LEU A 220 -2.91 15.70 22.08
C LEU A 220 -1.80 15.47 21.06
N LEU A 221 -0.55 15.78 21.42
CA LEU A 221 0.62 15.44 20.62
C LEU A 221 1.38 14.25 21.25
N GLY A 222 1.87 13.35 20.39
CA GLY A 222 2.82 12.31 20.74
C GLY A 222 4.15 12.51 20.02
N ALA A 223 5.10 11.62 20.23
CA ALA A 223 6.42 11.68 19.58
C ALA A 223 6.34 11.39 18.08
N GLY A 224 5.52 10.41 17.69
CA GLY A 224 5.45 9.90 16.34
C GLY A 224 6.84 9.61 15.76
N TRP A 225 7.02 9.83 14.47
CA TRP A 225 8.30 9.70 13.80
C TRP A 225 9.19 10.96 13.86
N TYR A 226 8.68 12.04 14.43
CA TYR A 226 9.36 13.34 14.47
C TYR A 226 10.31 13.51 15.67
N ASN A 227 9.94 12.97 16.83
CA ASN A 227 10.68 13.11 18.08
C ASN A 227 11.07 11.72 18.63
N GLN A 228 12.04 11.08 17.99
CA GLN A 228 12.52 9.76 18.40
C GLN A 228 13.93 9.86 18.99
N ASP A 229 14.11 9.40 20.21
CA ASP A 229 15.41 9.27 20.88
C ASP A 229 15.98 7.85 20.81
N THR A 230 15.14 6.85 20.55
CA THR A 230 15.51 5.45 20.39
C THR A 230 14.84 4.89 19.14
N VAL A 231 15.62 4.55 18.14
CA VAL A 231 15.16 3.95 16.87
C VAL A 231 16.20 2.96 16.37
N TRP A 232 15.75 1.98 15.59
CA TRP A 232 16.64 1.14 14.81
C TRP A 232 17.44 1.97 13.80
N GLY A 233 18.72 1.70 13.64
CA GLY A 233 19.58 2.37 12.64
C GLY A 233 20.00 3.79 12.98
N GLY A 234 19.68 4.30 14.18
CA GLY A 234 20.09 5.62 14.63
C GLY A 234 18.95 6.64 14.76
N GLY A 235 19.28 7.76 15.39
CA GLY A 235 18.30 8.75 15.82
C GLY A 235 17.55 9.46 14.68
N MET A 236 16.24 9.57 14.84
CA MET A 236 15.36 10.36 13.99
C MET A 236 14.73 11.50 14.78
N ASN A 237 15.57 12.34 15.37
CA ASN A 237 15.09 13.48 16.13
C ASN A 237 15.17 14.75 15.29
N TYR A 238 13.99 15.25 14.87
CA TYR A 238 13.84 16.51 14.16
C TYR A 238 13.58 17.70 15.09
N GLY A 239 13.15 17.44 16.32
CA GLY A 239 12.84 18.46 17.32
C GLY A 239 11.75 18.04 18.30
N MET A 240 11.35 18.94 19.18
CA MET A 240 10.20 18.71 20.06
C MET A 240 8.89 18.79 19.26
N PRO A 241 7.85 18.01 19.64
CA PRO A 241 6.57 18.06 18.98
C PRO A 241 5.96 19.47 18.94
N ILE A 242 5.46 19.86 17.77
CA ILE A 242 4.85 21.13 17.49
C ILE A 242 3.55 20.96 16.71
N LEU A 243 2.69 21.99 16.75
CA LEU A 243 1.33 21.93 16.23
C LEU A 243 1.08 23.08 15.25
N ARG A 244 0.40 22.77 14.15
CA ARG A 244 -0.29 23.75 13.30
C ARG A 244 -1.70 23.26 13.03
N CYS A 245 -2.69 24.05 13.45
CA CYS A 245 -4.10 23.70 13.34
C CYS A 245 -4.91 24.89 12.85
N GLN A 246 -5.82 24.65 11.91
CA GLN A 246 -6.66 25.70 11.32
C GLN A 246 -8.09 25.19 11.14
N LEU A 247 -9.05 25.89 11.75
CA LEU A 247 -10.49 25.66 11.58
C LEU A 247 -11.02 26.64 10.52
N ARG A 248 -11.61 26.10 9.48
CA ARG A 248 -12.35 26.84 8.45
C ARG A 248 -13.84 26.71 8.70
N LEU A 249 -14.51 27.85 8.91
CA LEU A 249 -15.96 27.95 9.10
C LEU A 249 -16.60 28.57 7.86
N GLU A 250 -17.58 27.87 7.30
CA GLU A 250 -18.42 28.38 6.21
C GLU A 250 -19.82 28.68 6.76
N TYR A 251 -20.24 29.95 6.70
CA TYR A 251 -21.55 30.36 7.15
C TYR A 251 -22.58 30.24 6.04
N ALA A 252 -23.85 30.04 6.41
CA ALA A 252 -24.97 29.94 5.46
C ALA A 252 -25.18 31.18 4.57
N ASN A 253 -24.64 32.30 4.95
CA ASN A 253 -24.63 33.53 4.16
C ASN A 253 -23.45 33.63 3.17
N GLY A 254 -22.62 32.62 3.08
CA GLY A 254 -21.44 32.59 2.22
C GLY A 254 -20.16 33.18 2.81
N LYS A 255 -20.21 33.74 4.04
CA LYS A 255 -18.99 34.20 4.72
C LYS A 255 -18.13 33.02 5.09
N VAL A 256 -16.80 33.18 4.96
CA VAL A 256 -15.79 32.22 5.45
C VAL A 256 -15.01 32.90 6.57
N GLU A 257 -14.71 32.16 7.63
CA GLU A 257 -13.87 32.60 8.74
C GLU A 257 -12.81 31.55 9.01
N MET A 258 -11.56 31.98 9.17
CA MET A 258 -10.43 31.13 9.51
C MET A 258 -10.01 31.42 10.95
N LEU A 259 -9.84 30.34 11.73
CA LEU A 259 -9.40 30.38 13.13
C LEU A 259 -8.24 29.42 13.26
N GLY A 260 -7.06 29.89 13.65
CA GLY A 260 -5.84 29.10 13.63
C GLY A 260 -5.11 29.06 14.94
N THR A 261 -4.06 28.25 14.98
CA THR A 261 -3.07 28.26 16.08
C THR A 261 -2.30 29.59 16.09
N ASP A 262 -2.16 30.13 17.29
CA ASP A 262 -1.38 31.29 17.63
C ASP A 262 -0.93 31.23 19.12
N THR A 263 -0.21 32.23 19.60
CA THR A 263 0.28 32.28 20.98
C THR A 263 -0.83 32.47 22.04
N THR A 264 -2.09 32.58 21.66
CA THR A 264 -3.24 32.64 22.57
C THR A 264 -3.82 31.25 22.86
N TRP A 265 -3.31 30.21 22.24
CA TRP A 265 -3.61 28.84 22.63
C TRP A 265 -2.98 28.52 23.97
N LYS A 266 -3.61 27.63 24.71
CA LYS A 266 -3.13 27.17 26.02
C LYS A 266 -2.62 25.75 25.90
N TRP A 267 -1.62 25.40 26.73
CA TRP A 267 -1.11 24.03 26.83
C TRP A 267 -0.82 23.63 28.29
N ALA A 268 -0.88 22.32 28.53
CA ALA A 268 -0.50 21.68 29.76
C ALA A 268 0.08 20.29 29.49
N ASP A 269 0.81 19.71 30.43
CA ASP A 269 1.25 18.32 30.37
C ASP A 269 0.05 17.38 30.38
N SER A 270 0.01 16.43 29.46
CA SER A 270 -1.03 15.41 29.39
C SER A 270 -0.69 14.18 30.25
N PRO A 271 -1.62 13.24 30.40
CA PRO A 271 -1.34 11.93 30.99
C PRO A 271 -0.36 11.06 30.18
N LEU A 272 -0.05 11.38 28.94
CA LEU A 272 0.90 10.65 28.09
C LEU A 272 2.34 10.99 28.55
N VAL A 273 2.89 10.14 29.42
CA VAL A 273 4.19 10.38 30.06
C VAL A 273 5.37 9.89 29.23
N LYS A 274 5.14 8.96 28.32
CA LYS A 274 6.11 8.46 27.35
C LYS A 274 5.40 8.20 26.01
N SER A 275 6.08 8.48 24.90
CA SER A 275 5.65 8.09 23.56
C SER A 275 6.88 7.79 22.71
N ASN A 276 6.91 6.62 22.08
CA ASN A 276 7.96 6.20 21.18
C ASN A 276 7.44 5.08 20.28
N VAL A 277 7.61 5.21 18.98
CA VAL A 277 7.08 4.23 18.01
C VAL A 277 7.64 2.81 18.21
N TYR A 278 8.83 2.66 18.78
CA TYR A 278 9.45 1.34 19.05
C TYR A 278 9.16 0.84 20.46
N GLN A 279 9.28 1.75 21.45
CA GLN A 279 9.18 1.40 22.87
C GLN A 279 7.75 1.47 23.41
N GLY A 280 6.83 2.07 22.64
CA GLY A 280 5.43 2.19 23.01
C GLY A 280 5.07 3.48 23.73
N ASP A 281 3.81 3.58 24.13
CA ASP A 281 3.21 4.70 24.85
C ASP A 281 2.97 4.32 26.33
N GLU A 282 3.17 5.26 27.24
CA GLU A 282 2.80 5.14 28.64
C GLU A 282 1.82 6.24 29.04
N TYR A 283 0.65 5.86 29.55
CA TYR A 283 -0.41 6.78 29.97
C TYR A 283 -0.71 6.65 31.46
N ASP A 284 -0.59 7.74 32.19
CA ASP A 284 -0.90 7.81 33.60
C ASP A 284 -2.25 8.51 33.81
N ALA A 285 -3.34 7.73 33.87
CA ALA A 285 -4.68 8.26 34.05
C ALA A 285 -4.90 8.96 35.39
N THR A 286 -3.99 8.79 36.37
CA THR A 286 -4.07 9.55 37.62
C THR A 286 -3.81 11.05 37.42
N ARG A 287 -3.26 11.43 36.27
CA ARG A 287 -2.99 12.81 35.80
C ARG A 287 -4.07 13.36 34.88
N GLU A 288 -5.15 12.60 34.64
CA GLU A 288 -6.22 13.01 33.74
C GLU A 288 -6.82 14.37 34.13
N ILE A 289 -6.92 15.27 33.18
CA ILE A 289 -7.51 16.60 33.37
C ILE A 289 -8.95 16.54 32.88
N GLN A 290 -9.87 16.27 33.78
CA GLN A 290 -11.27 16.08 33.44
C GLN A 290 -11.88 17.29 32.73
N GLY A 291 -12.49 17.04 31.57
CA GLY A 291 -13.17 18.06 30.77
C GLY A 291 -12.24 19.08 30.10
N TRP A 292 -10.95 18.81 29.99
CA TRP A 292 -9.93 19.71 29.47
C TRP A 292 -10.26 20.30 28.09
N CYS A 293 -10.94 19.57 27.23
CA CYS A 293 -11.33 20.02 25.87
C CYS A 293 -12.80 20.48 25.82
N THR A 294 -13.41 20.88 26.93
CA THR A 294 -14.75 21.47 26.92
C THR A 294 -14.70 22.99 26.94
N ALA A 295 -15.72 23.63 26.38
CA ALA A 295 -15.79 25.10 26.32
C ALA A 295 -15.96 25.79 27.68
N SER A 296 -16.35 25.06 28.72
CA SER A 296 -16.52 25.53 30.08
C SER A 296 -15.31 25.31 31.00
N PHE A 297 -14.31 24.61 30.53
CA PHE A 297 -13.09 24.34 31.32
C PHE A 297 -12.33 25.63 31.59
N ASP A 298 -11.89 25.82 32.83
CA ASP A 298 -11.04 26.92 33.24
C ASP A 298 -9.56 26.62 32.96
N ASP A 299 -9.02 27.22 31.92
CA ASP A 299 -7.62 27.08 31.50
C ASP A 299 -6.71 28.23 31.98
N SER A 300 -7.17 29.04 32.94
CA SER A 300 -6.39 30.18 33.47
C SER A 300 -5.05 29.77 34.09
N GLY A 301 -4.96 28.51 34.58
CA GLY A 301 -3.73 27.90 35.10
C GLY A 301 -2.81 27.26 34.07
N TRP A 302 -3.22 27.22 32.80
CA TRP A 302 -2.42 26.65 31.72
C TRP A 302 -1.44 27.69 31.15
N ALA A 303 -0.30 27.23 30.65
CA ALA A 303 0.67 28.09 29.99
C ALA A 303 0.18 28.55 28.60
N ASP A 304 0.63 29.71 28.18
CA ASP A 304 0.43 30.17 26.79
C ASP A 304 1.34 29.37 25.85
N ALA A 305 0.82 29.01 24.69
CA ALA A 305 1.62 28.43 23.63
C ALA A 305 2.68 29.42 23.13
N VAL A 306 3.80 28.90 22.67
CA VAL A 306 4.91 29.68 22.13
C VAL A 306 4.99 29.45 20.62
N LYS A 307 5.24 30.51 19.84
CA LYS A 307 5.53 30.36 18.42
C LYS A 307 6.77 29.49 18.22
N ALA A 308 6.64 28.41 17.45
CA ALA A 308 7.76 27.52 17.17
C ALA A 308 8.76 28.18 16.19
N GLU A 309 10.03 28.14 16.55
CA GLU A 309 11.13 28.64 15.71
C GLU A 309 11.88 27.46 15.07
N GLY A 310 12.52 27.69 13.93
CA GLY A 310 13.34 26.68 13.24
C GLY A 310 12.54 25.49 12.72
N VAL A 311 11.26 25.70 12.40
CA VAL A 311 10.40 24.65 11.81
C VAL A 311 10.98 24.22 10.46
N ARG A 312 11.20 22.91 10.32
CA ARG A 312 12.00 22.34 9.24
C ARG A 312 11.26 22.12 7.92
N PRO A 313 10.01 21.57 7.89
CA PRO A 313 9.40 21.24 6.61
C PRO A 313 9.24 22.48 5.72
N ALA A 314 9.83 22.40 4.53
CA ALA A 314 9.76 23.45 3.54
C ALA A 314 8.34 23.64 3.00
N VAL A 315 7.58 22.54 2.92
CA VAL A 315 6.20 22.50 2.41
C VAL A 315 5.30 21.65 3.30
N MET A 316 4.00 22.02 3.32
CA MET A 316 2.93 21.20 3.90
C MET A 316 1.96 20.84 2.79
N VAL A 317 1.63 19.56 2.67
CA VAL A 317 0.72 19.05 1.65
C VAL A 317 -0.38 18.19 2.27
N ALA A 318 -1.52 18.10 1.59
CA ALA A 318 -2.63 17.26 2.01
C ALA A 318 -2.21 15.78 2.06
N GLN A 319 -2.67 15.05 3.08
CA GLN A 319 -2.52 13.61 3.15
C GLN A 319 -3.57 12.97 2.24
N GLU A 320 -3.16 12.58 1.03
CA GLU A 320 -4.04 11.92 0.04
C GLU A 320 -3.99 10.38 0.12
N LEU A 321 -3.07 9.81 0.90
CA LEU A 321 -3.15 8.39 1.21
C LEU A 321 -4.21 8.12 2.28
N PRO A 322 -4.84 6.92 2.31
CA PRO A 322 -5.75 6.54 3.38
C PRO A 322 -5.09 6.64 4.76
N PRO A 323 -5.82 7.04 5.80
CA PRO A 323 -5.27 7.14 7.15
C PRO A 323 -4.88 5.78 7.73
N MET A 324 -4.00 5.77 8.70
CA MET A 324 -3.83 4.61 9.56
C MET A 324 -4.99 4.51 10.54
N ILE A 325 -5.51 3.30 10.69
CA ILE A 325 -6.66 3.01 11.56
C ILE A 325 -6.38 1.83 12.47
N ALA A 326 -6.97 1.87 13.65
CA ALA A 326 -7.15 0.73 14.52
C ALA A 326 -8.47 0.03 14.19
N GLY A 327 -8.41 -1.25 13.84
CA GLY A 327 -9.57 -2.06 13.50
C GLY A 327 -10.38 -2.50 14.72
N GLN A 328 -11.32 -3.42 14.51
CA GLN A 328 -12.15 -3.92 15.61
C GLN A 328 -11.35 -4.69 16.66
N PRO A 329 -11.60 -4.46 17.96
CA PRO A 329 -10.91 -5.16 19.05
C PRO A 329 -11.07 -6.68 18.95
N GLN A 330 -9.98 -7.39 19.17
CA GLN A 330 -9.90 -8.86 19.18
C GLN A 330 -9.50 -9.33 20.58
N LYS A 331 -10.16 -10.40 21.07
CA LYS A 331 -9.79 -11.07 22.32
C LYS A 331 -8.72 -12.11 22.06
N ALA A 332 -7.87 -12.37 23.06
CA ALA A 332 -6.97 -13.51 23.03
C ALA A 332 -7.78 -14.82 23.02
N LEU A 333 -7.24 -15.85 22.40
CA LEU A 333 -7.80 -17.21 22.38
C LEU A 333 -7.64 -17.89 23.74
N ARG A 334 -6.54 -17.59 24.44
CA ARG A 334 -6.20 -18.15 25.76
C ARG A 334 -5.20 -17.25 26.47
N MET A 335 -5.10 -17.45 27.78
CA MET A 335 -4.10 -16.81 28.64
C MET A 335 -3.63 -17.81 29.69
N TRP A 336 -2.45 -17.58 30.22
CA TRP A 336 -1.88 -18.36 31.33
C TRP A 336 -0.95 -17.52 32.21
N LYS A 337 -0.77 -17.97 33.44
CA LYS A 337 0.15 -17.32 34.35
C LYS A 337 1.60 -17.62 33.97
N SER A 338 2.44 -16.61 33.90
CA SER A 338 3.87 -16.72 33.64
C SER A 338 4.57 -17.39 34.82
N SER A 339 5.71 -18.05 34.57
CA SER A 339 6.61 -18.56 35.61
C SER A 339 7.47 -17.47 36.27
N LYS A 340 7.49 -16.26 35.70
CA LYS A 340 8.22 -15.10 36.21
C LYS A 340 7.67 -14.66 37.57
N GLU A 341 8.54 -14.07 38.40
CA GLU A 341 8.11 -13.46 39.67
C GLU A 341 7.12 -12.31 39.43
N GLY A 342 6.12 -12.20 40.30
CA GLY A 342 5.12 -11.15 40.25
C GLY A 342 3.78 -11.60 39.67
N ASN A 343 2.92 -10.63 39.39
CA ASN A 343 1.62 -10.85 38.79
C ASN A 343 1.74 -10.70 37.24
N VAL A 344 2.32 -11.73 36.59
CA VAL A 344 2.66 -11.74 35.18
C VAL A 344 1.87 -12.82 34.43
N TRP A 345 1.31 -12.48 33.26
CA TRP A 345 0.45 -13.33 32.44
C TRP A 345 0.83 -13.25 30.97
N VAL A 346 0.61 -14.33 30.22
CA VAL A 346 0.82 -14.36 28.77
C VAL A 346 -0.51 -14.61 28.09
N TYR A 347 -0.79 -13.84 27.05
CA TYR A 347 -1.98 -13.93 26.18
C TYR A 347 -1.56 -14.38 24.78
N ASP A 348 -2.28 -15.37 24.21
CA ASP A 348 -2.11 -15.83 22.83
C ASP A 348 -3.31 -15.39 22.00
N PHE A 349 -3.07 -14.50 21.03
CA PHE A 349 -4.09 -14.03 20.11
C PHE A 349 -4.23 -14.90 18.85
N GLY A 350 -3.45 -15.97 18.72
CA GLY A 350 -3.52 -16.94 17.65
C GLY A 350 -2.87 -16.53 16.33
N THR A 351 -2.75 -15.23 16.06
CA THR A 351 -2.24 -14.70 14.77
C THR A 351 -1.22 -13.61 15.03
N ASN A 352 -0.14 -13.54 14.27
CA ASN A 352 0.79 -12.43 14.30
C ASN A 352 0.23 -11.24 13.51
N LEU A 353 -0.01 -10.10 14.14
CA LEU A 353 -0.54 -8.89 13.50
C LEU A 353 0.19 -7.64 13.98
N THR A 354 0.24 -6.64 13.13
CA THR A 354 0.48 -5.26 13.55
C THR A 354 -0.74 -4.79 14.33
N SER A 355 -0.56 -4.39 15.57
CA SER A 355 -1.69 -4.12 16.49
C SER A 355 -1.31 -3.12 17.58
N GLU A 356 -2.34 -2.55 18.20
CA GLU A 356 -2.31 -1.85 19.48
C GLU A 356 -2.99 -2.67 20.56
N VAL A 357 -2.48 -2.61 21.78
CA VAL A 357 -3.13 -3.23 22.95
C VAL A 357 -4.16 -2.27 23.54
N ILE A 358 -5.33 -2.78 23.86
CA ILE A 358 -6.37 -2.06 24.58
C ILE A 358 -6.38 -2.58 26.01
N PHE A 359 -6.06 -1.71 26.97
CA PHE A 359 -6.17 -1.98 28.39
C PHE A 359 -7.57 -1.72 28.88
N SER A 360 -8.14 -2.62 29.67
CA SER A 360 -9.50 -2.46 30.20
C SER A 360 -9.62 -3.08 31.59
N GLY A 361 -10.44 -2.49 32.46
CA GLY A 361 -10.76 -3.08 33.75
C GLY A 361 -11.15 -2.07 34.81
N ASP A 362 -11.50 -2.61 35.98
CA ASP A 362 -11.76 -1.86 37.22
C ASP A 362 -10.66 -2.17 38.21
N PHE A 363 -9.58 -1.38 38.15
CA PHE A 363 -8.42 -1.50 39.01
C PHE A 363 -8.32 -0.27 39.94
N GLY A 364 -7.70 -0.47 41.09
CA GLY A 364 -7.48 0.60 42.05
C GLY A 364 -6.57 1.72 41.52
N ARG A 365 -6.73 2.93 42.07
CA ARG A 365 -5.87 4.07 41.73
C ARG A 365 -4.40 3.75 41.88
N GLY A 366 -3.61 4.01 40.82
CA GLY A 366 -2.17 3.81 40.82
C GLY A 366 -1.78 2.37 40.43
N VAL A 367 -2.71 1.45 40.22
CA VAL A 367 -2.38 0.14 39.65
C VAL A 367 -1.91 0.33 38.21
N ARG A 368 -0.74 -0.25 37.92
CA ARG A 368 -0.11 -0.12 36.60
C ARG A 368 -0.12 -1.47 35.86
N LEU A 369 -0.70 -1.49 34.69
CA LEU A 369 -0.60 -2.59 33.74
C LEU A 369 0.45 -2.24 32.70
N GLN A 370 1.40 -3.15 32.46
CA GLN A 370 2.39 -3.01 31.40
C GLN A 370 2.33 -4.24 30.51
N THR A 371 2.32 -4.02 29.20
CA THR A 371 2.37 -5.07 28.19
C THR A 371 3.72 -5.13 27.50
N ARG A 372 4.04 -6.28 26.94
CA ARG A 372 5.13 -6.48 26.01
C ARG A 372 4.70 -7.45 24.92
N GLY A 373 4.72 -6.99 23.68
CA GLY A 373 4.39 -7.79 22.50
C GLY A 373 5.54 -8.70 22.06
N SER A 374 5.20 -9.90 21.56
CA SER A 374 6.15 -10.83 20.94
C SER A 374 5.48 -11.62 19.81
N GLU A 375 6.27 -12.04 18.85
CA GLU A 375 5.83 -12.89 17.76
C GLU A 375 5.79 -14.38 18.18
N GLU A 376 6.61 -14.78 19.16
CA GLU A 376 6.77 -16.16 19.62
C GLU A 376 6.85 -16.32 21.15
N ILE A 377 6.81 -17.57 21.57
CA ILE A 377 7.07 -17.99 22.96
C ILE A 377 8.12 -19.10 22.94
N PHE A 378 8.79 -19.27 24.07
CA PHE A 378 9.57 -20.47 24.34
C PHE A 378 8.63 -21.64 24.62
N PRO A 379 8.62 -22.71 23.79
CA PRO A 379 7.66 -23.80 23.94
C PRO A 379 7.73 -24.52 25.30
N GLU A 380 8.93 -24.57 25.91
CA GLU A 380 9.21 -25.28 27.17
C GLU A 380 8.63 -24.55 28.39
N THR A 381 8.60 -23.22 28.34
CA THR A 381 8.19 -22.38 29.50
C THR A 381 6.86 -21.67 29.26
N GLY A 382 6.49 -21.43 28.02
CA GLY A 382 5.36 -20.59 27.64
C GLY A 382 5.61 -19.08 27.84
N GLU A 383 6.85 -18.69 28.11
CA GLU A 383 7.25 -17.28 28.21
C GLU A 383 7.45 -16.68 26.83
N ILE A 384 7.27 -15.35 26.68
CA ILE A 384 7.50 -14.68 25.41
C ILE A 384 8.97 -14.78 25.00
N ASP A 385 9.19 -15.09 23.72
CA ASP A 385 10.49 -15.07 23.05
C ASP A 385 10.64 -13.78 22.25
N ILE A 386 11.51 -12.88 22.70
CA ILE A 386 11.74 -11.59 22.06
C ILE A 386 12.93 -11.61 21.09
N SER A 387 13.49 -12.77 20.79
CA SER A 387 14.69 -12.88 19.95
C SER A 387 14.46 -12.40 18.51
N SER A 388 13.22 -12.45 17.99
CA SER A 388 12.87 -11.91 16.66
C SER A 388 13.05 -10.38 16.55
N THR A 389 13.10 -9.65 17.67
CA THR A 389 13.44 -8.22 17.67
C THR A 389 14.95 -7.97 17.51
N GLY A 390 15.76 -9.03 17.46
CA GLY A 390 17.21 -8.98 17.26
C GLY A 390 17.94 -8.24 18.37
N PHE A 391 18.98 -7.52 18.01
CA PHE A 391 19.83 -6.78 18.95
C PHE A 391 19.19 -5.51 19.52
N GLU A 392 18.12 -5.01 18.93
CA GLU A 392 17.41 -3.79 19.35
C GLU A 392 16.23 -4.07 20.31
N HIS A 393 16.22 -5.21 20.95
CA HIS A 393 15.09 -5.69 21.74
C HIS A 393 14.86 -4.97 23.09
N VAL A 394 15.81 -4.20 23.57
CA VAL A 394 15.73 -3.56 24.89
C VAL A 394 14.66 -2.47 24.92
N GLY A 395 13.61 -2.72 25.70
CA GLY A 395 12.49 -1.79 25.86
C GLY A 395 11.53 -1.69 24.69
N TYR A 396 11.71 -2.49 23.61
CA TYR A 396 10.80 -2.49 22.48
C TYR A 396 9.47 -3.18 22.79
N GLN A 397 8.42 -2.76 22.06
CA GLN A 397 7.08 -3.34 22.06
C GLN A 397 6.38 -3.33 23.44
N GLN A 398 6.52 -2.22 24.20
CA GLN A 398 5.98 -2.11 25.56
C GLN A 398 5.04 -0.90 25.67
N ASP A 399 3.81 -1.14 26.13
CA ASP A 399 2.88 -0.09 26.50
C ASP A 399 2.52 -0.20 27.98
N ALA A 400 2.11 0.92 28.59
CA ALA A 400 1.66 0.89 29.96
C ALA A 400 0.49 1.85 30.21
N TYR A 401 -0.43 1.40 31.07
CA TYR A 401 -1.55 2.19 31.56
C TYR A 401 -1.62 2.16 33.08
N THR A 402 -1.62 3.34 33.71
CA THR A 402 -1.81 3.50 35.16
C THR A 402 -3.23 3.97 35.42
N PHE A 403 -4.01 3.18 36.16
CA PHE A 403 -5.42 3.42 36.44
C PHE A 403 -5.65 4.61 37.36
N ALA A 404 -6.66 5.43 37.08
CA ALA A 404 -7.13 6.50 37.93
C ALA A 404 -8.00 5.99 39.09
N GLY A 405 -8.52 4.76 39.02
CA GLY A 405 -9.41 4.16 40.00
C GLY A 405 -10.81 4.76 39.97
N THR A 406 -11.31 5.04 38.75
CA THR A 406 -12.63 5.65 38.54
C THR A 406 -13.71 4.63 38.16
N GLY A 407 -13.44 3.35 38.32
CA GLY A 407 -14.29 2.23 37.94
C GLY A 407 -13.75 1.55 36.68
N ASN A 408 -14.64 1.14 35.77
CA ASN A 408 -14.22 0.47 34.54
C ASN A 408 -13.58 1.48 33.56
N GLU A 409 -12.27 1.44 33.45
CA GLU A 409 -11.48 2.28 32.57
C GLU A 409 -11.04 1.52 31.32
N SER A 410 -10.81 2.22 30.20
CA SER A 410 -10.24 1.63 28.99
C SER A 410 -9.39 2.66 28.27
N TRP A 411 -8.23 2.20 27.76
CA TRP A 411 -7.31 3.04 26.98
C TRP A 411 -6.58 2.22 25.93
N MET A 412 -6.27 2.85 24.80
CA MET A 412 -5.48 2.33 23.69
C MET A 412 -4.41 3.34 23.31
N PRO A 413 -3.13 2.92 23.11
CA PRO A 413 -2.08 3.74 22.53
C PRO A 413 -2.52 4.36 21.20
N LYS A 414 -1.96 5.53 20.85
CA LYS A 414 -2.31 6.26 19.61
C LYS A 414 -1.11 6.57 18.73
N PHE A 415 0.10 6.52 19.27
CA PHE A 415 1.29 7.05 18.63
C PHE A 415 2.42 6.02 18.49
N THR A 416 2.06 4.74 18.57
CA THR A 416 2.93 3.57 18.40
C THR A 416 2.20 2.48 17.62
N TYR A 417 2.83 1.36 17.36
CA TYR A 417 2.25 0.09 16.91
C TYR A 417 3.25 -1.05 17.17
N HIS A 418 2.75 -2.27 17.31
CA HIS A 418 3.57 -3.42 17.62
C HIS A 418 3.24 -4.61 16.71
N GLY A 419 4.26 -5.42 16.38
CA GLY A 419 4.11 -6.72 15.73
C GLY A 419 4.02 -7.82 16.77
N MET A 420 2.88 -8.52 16.89
CA MET A 420 2.69 -9.48 17.96
C MET A 420 1.61 -10.53 17.70
N ARG A 421 1.91 -11.76 18.14
CA ARG A 421 0.94 -12.81 18.37
C ARG A 421 0.69 -12.97 19.87
N TYR A 422 1.75 -12.90 20.68
CA TYR A 422 1.71 -13.05 22.12
C TYR A 422 1.92 -11.73 22.82
N VAL A 423 1.25 -11.56 23.95
CA VAL A 423 1.42 -10.37 24.80
C VAL A 423 1.63 -10.82 26.24
N GLU A 424 2.77 -10.43 26.80
CA GLU A 424 3.01 -10.54 28.24
C GLU A 424 2.41 -9.31 28.94
N LEU A 425 1.62 -9.55 29.98
CA LEU A 425 1.02 -8.53 30.84
C LEU A 425 1.61 -8.63 32.23
N SER A 426 2.18 -7.55 32.74
CA SER A 426 2.59 -7.38 34.13
C SER A 426 1.64 -6.43 34.84
N ILE A 427 1.21 -6.80 36.06
CA ILE A 427 0.32 -5.99 36.90
C ILE A 427 1.08 -5.57 38.15
N GLU A 428 1.31 -4.28 38.30
CA GLU A 428 1.98 -3.68 39.48
C GLU A 428 0.93 -3.03 40.40
N GLY A 429 1.07 -3.25 41.71
CA GLY A 429 0.16 -2.66 42.68
C GLY A 429 -1.16 -3.39 42.93
N SER A 430 -1.34 -4.60 42.37
CA SER A 430 -2.52 -5.44 42.58
C SER A 430 -2.20 -6.92 42.40
N ASP A 431 -2.80 -7.76 43.26
CA ASP A 431 -2.77 -9.22 43.16
C ASP A 431 -3.98 -9.78 42.38
N ALA A 432 -4.83 -8.91 41.83
CA ALA A 432 -6.00 -9.33 41.05
C ALA A 432 -5.58 -10.14 39.80
N GLU A 433 -6.24 -11.27 39.60
CA GLU A 433 -6.04 -12.05 38.39
C GLU A 433 -6.74 -11.36 37.21
N PRO A 434 -6.07 -11.16 36.07
CA PRO A 434 -6.68 -10.60 34.90
C PRO A 434 -7.61 -11.62 34.19
N SER A 435 -8.40 -11.15 33.27
CA SER A 435 -9.26 -11.96 32.40
C SER A 435 -8.88 -11.77 30.93
N LEU A 436 -9.51 -12.51 30.03
CA LEU A 436 -9.37 -12.27 28.57
C LEU A 436 -9.89 -10.89 28.11
N GLU A 437 -10.60 -10.16 28.97
CA GLU A 437 -11.09 -8.80 28.73
C GLU A 437 -10.11 -7.73 29.22
N THR A 438 -9.15 -8.09 30.07
CA THR A 438 -8.21 -7.14 30.70
C THR A 438 -7.33 -6.49 29.64
N ILE A 439 -6.87 -7.29 28.66
CA ILE A 439 -6.27 -6.79 27.45
C ILE A 439 -6.94 -7.41 26.22
N THR A 440 -7.24 -6.59 25.25
CA THR A 440 -7.60 -6.96 23.88
C THR A 440 -6.63 -6.28 22.93
N ARG A 441 -6.66 -6.59 21.65
CA ARG A 441 -5.85 -5.88 20.66
C ARG A 441 -6.70 -5.38 19.50
N ALA A 442 -6.32 -4.25 18.91
CA ALA A 442 -6.86 -3.74 17.67
C ALA A 442 -5.81 -3.87 16.57
N PRO A 443 -6.08 -4.56 15.44
CA PRO A 443 -5.19 -4.54 14.28
C PRO A 443 -4.99 -3.12 13.77
N VAL A 444 -3.77 -2.77 13.39
CA VAL A 444 -3.42 -1.43 12.89
C VAL A 444 -2.82 -1.54 11.50
N HIS A 445 -3.35 -0.76 10.56
CA HIS A 445 -2.83 -0.66 9.20
C HIS A 445 -3.34 0.61 8.50
N THR A 446 -2.72 0.99 7.41
CA THR A 446 -3.28 1.98 6.47
C THR A 446 -4.59 1.43 5.90
N ALA A 447 -5.63 2.25 5.84
CA ALA A 447 -6.97 1.84 5.41
C ALA A 447 -7.05 1.65 3.88
N VAL A 448 -6.13 0.86 3.31
CA VAL A 448 -6.18 0.46 1.90
C VAL A 448 -7.38 -0.44 1.65
N THR A 449 -8.05 -0.25 0.52
CA THR A 449 -9.26 -1.02 0.18
C THR A 449 -8.86 -2.35 -0.44
N PRO A 450 -9.33 -3.50 0.09
CA PRO A 450 -9.19 -4.78 -0.61
C PRO A 450 -9.95 -4.75 -1.94
N ILE A 451 -9.29 -5.14 -3.03
CA ILE A 451 -9.87 -5.18 -4.38
C ILE A 451 -9.76 -6.57 -5.03
N GLY A 452 -8.83 -7.40 -4.56
CA GLY A 452 -8.57 -8.72 -5.10
C GLY A 452 -9.22 -9.84 -4.29
N THR A 453 -9.61 -10.92 -4.98
CA THR A 453 -10.00 -12.20 -4.37
C THR A 453 -9.40 -13.34 -5.16
N PHE A 454 -9.03 -14.41 -4.48
CA PHE A 454 -8.59 -15.65 -5.09
C PHE A 454 -9.07 -16.86 -4.29
N GLU A 455 -9.43 -17.93 -4.97
CA GLU A 455 -9.71 -19.24 -4.39
C GLU A 455 -9.46 -20.34 -5.43
N CYS A 456 -8.94 -21.48 -5.01
CA CYS A 456 -8.76 -22.63 -5.89
C CYS A 456 -9.02 -23.96 -5.16
N ALA A 457 -8.97 -25.07 -5.90
CA ALA A 457 -9.20 -26.42 -5.37
C ALA A 457 -8.10 -26.93 -4.41
N ASN A 458 -7.06 -26.17 -4.13
CA ASN A 458 -5.95 -26.56 -3.29
C ASN A 458 -5.81 -25.68 -2.06
N ASP A 459 -6.05 -26.23 -0.88
CA ASP A 459 -6.02 -25.50 0.39
C ASP A 459 -4.64 -24.87 0.70
N GLN A 460 -3.53 -25.49 0.27
CA GLN A 460 -2.20 -24.94 0.52
C GLN A 460 -1.96 -23.66 -0.29
N ILE A 461 -2.40 -23.62 -1.54
CA ILE A 461 -2.33 -22.42 -2.36
C ILE A 461 -3.22 -21.31 -1.77
N ASN A 462 -4.44 -21.65 -1.33
CA ASN A 462 -5.34 -20.70 -0.65
C ASN A 462 -4.68 -20.14 0.63
N THR A 463 -4.03 -21.00 1.43
CA THR A 463 -3.32 -20.58 2.65
C THR A 463 -2.14 -19.67 2.32
N LEU A 464 -1.35 -19.97 1.27
CA LEU A 464 -0.23 -19.13 0.85
C LEU A 464 -0.71 -17.74 0.44
N HIS A 465 -1.82 -17.65 -0.30
CA HIS A 465 -2.46 -16.39 -0.65
C HIS A 465 -2.90 -15.60 0.59
N GLU A 466 -3.57 -16.24 1.56
CA GLU A 466 -3.97 -15.59 2.81
C GLU A 466 -2.78 -15.09 3.64
N LEU A 467 -1.68 -15.86 3.69
CA LEU A 467 -0.45 -15.47 4.38
C LEU A 467 0.17 -14.22 3.75
N ALA A 468 0.23 -14.17 2.41
CA ALA A 468 0.75 -13.02 1.68
C ALA A 468 -0.09 -11.77 1.97
N GLN A 469 -1.41 -11.83 1.75
CA GLN A 469 -2.32 -10.69 1.98
C GLN A 469 -2.26 -10.17 3.42
N ARG A 470 -2.25 -11.08 4.41
CA ARG A 470 -2.16 -10.70 5.82
C ARG A 470 -0.85 -10.00 6.14
N THR A 471 0.26 -10.51 5.61
CA THR A 471 1.58 -9.92 5.84
C THR A 471 1.73 -8.58 5.16
N PHE A 472 1.19 -8.42 3.94
CA PHE A 472 1.15 -7.12 3.25
C PHE A 472 0.39 -6.08 4.09
N LEU A 473 -0.82 -6.40 4.52
CA LEU A 473 -1.64 -5.48 5.30
C LEU A 473 -0.96 -5.09 6.62
N ASN A 474 -0.29 -6.02 7.28
CA ASN A 474 0.51 -5.76 8.49
C ASN A 474 1.66 -4.79 8.25
N SER A 475 2.16 -4.69 7.03
CA SER A 475 3.31 -3.85 6.66
C SER A 475 2.92 -2.50 6.07
N PHE A 476 1.62 -2.24 5.85
CA PHE A 476 1.13 -0.95 5.37
C PHE A 476 0.79 -0.04 6.55
N VAL A 477 1.78 0.70 7.04
CA VAL A 477 1.64 1.57 8.22
C VAL A 477 2.04 3.03 7.91
N GLY A 478 1.39 3.62 6.92
CA GLY A 478 1.70 4.95 6.39
C GLY A 478 2.89 4.97 5.43
N LEU A 479 3.62 3.86 5.36
CA LEU A 479 4.70 3.51 4.43
C LEU A 479 4.80 1.97 4.39
N PRO A 480 5.43 1.38 3.37
CA PRO A 480 5.68 -0.06 3.30
C PRO A 480 6.87 -0.41 4.20
N VAL A 481 6.61 -0.93 5.40
CA VAL A 481 7.70 -1.35 6.29
C VAL A 481 8.11 -2.79 6.00
N ASP A 482 9.40 -3.06 6.18
CA ASP A 482 9.99 -4.40 6.13
C ASP A 482 9.44 -5.31 7.22
N CYS A 483 9.39 -4.80 8.44
CA CYS A 483 8.87 -5.50 9.61
C CYS A 483 8.24 -4.53 10.62
N ASN A 484 7.29 -5.03 11.40
CA ASN A 484 6.45 -4.22 12.28
C ASN A 484 6.90 -4.19 13.74
N GLN A 485 7.87 -5.06 14.14
CA GLN A 485 8.29 -5.18 15.52
C GLN A 485 9.72 -4.64 15.80
N ARG A 486 10.60 -4.61 14.79
CA ARG A 486 12.03 -4.31 14.93
C ARG A 486 12.46 -3.04 14.20
N GLU A 487 12.57 -3.11 12.86
CA GLU A 487 13.15 -2.04 12.04
C GLU A 487 12.15 -0.94 11.71
N LYS A 488 10.95 -1.32 11.30
CA LYS A 488 9.86 -0.39 10.91
C LYS A 488 10.33 0.59 9.82
N CYS A 489 11.03 0.07 8.81
CA CYS A 489 11.71 0.83 7.77
C CYS A 489 11.09 0.60 6.41
N GLY A 490 11.02 1.66 5.59
CA GLY A 490 10.67 1.55 4.17
C GLY A 490 11.87 1.16 3.32
N TRP A 491 12.27 -0.12 3.35
CA TRP A 491 13.31 -0.65 2.50
C TRP A 491 12.85 -0.73 1.04
N LEU A 492 13.65 -0.19 0.13
CA LEU A 492 13.28 -0.12 -1.29
C LEU A 492 13.23 -1.51 -1.93
N GLY A 493 14.21 -2.37 -1.60
CA GLY A 493 14.28 -3.73 -2.16
C GLY A 493 13.12 -4.61 -1.75
N ASP A 494 12.74 -4.53 -0.47
CA ASP A 494 11.57 -5.23 0.05
C ASP A 494 10.32 -4.85 -0.73
N THR A 495 10.12 -3.56 -0.94
CA THR A 495 8.92 -3.02 -1.56
C THR A 495 8.69 -3.56 -2.96
N HIS A 496 9.68 -3.47 -3.86
CA HIS A 496 9.50 -3.92 -5.24
C HIS A 496 9.52 -5.46 -5.40
N ALA A 497 9.86 -6.20 -4.34
CA ALA A 497 9.77 -7.66 -4.36
C ALA A 497 8.31 -8.15 -4.33
N TYR A 498 7.36 -7.37 -3.76
CA TYR A 498 5.96 -7.78 -3.61
C TYR A 498 4.92 -6.79 -4.12
N ASP A 499 5.31 -5.60 -4.62
CA ASP A 499 4.38 -4.55 -5.04
C ASP A 499 3.33 -5.03 -6.05
N ARG A 500 3.70 -5.83 -7.06
CA ARG A 500 2.79 -6.42 -8.05
C ARG A 500 1.71 -7.29 -7.40
N ALA A 501 2.08 -8.09 -6.42
CA ALA A 501 1.16 -8.92 -5.66
C ALA A 501 0.20 -8.07 -4.81
N ALA A 502 0.72 -7.01 -4.19
CA ALA A 502 -0.08 -6.05 -3.42
C ALA A 502 -1.07 -5.30 -4.31
N ASP A 503 -0.68 -4.92 -5.53
CA ASP A 503 -1.52 -4.21 -6.51
C ASP A 503 -2.71 -5.06 -7.02
N MET A 504 -2.58 -6.39 -7.00
CA MET A 504 -3.69 -7.29 -7.29
C MET A 504 -4.65 -7.46 -6.11
N SER A 505 -4.16 -7.29 -4.89
CA SER A 505 -4.90 -7.54 -3.65
C SER A 505 -5.57 -6.30 -3.06
N PHE A 506 -4.95 -5.10 -3.20
CA PHE A 506 -5.37 -3.85 -2.58
C PHE A 506 -5.30 -2.67 -3.53
N GLN A 507 -6.12 -1.64 -3.27
CA GLN A 507 -6.02 -0.37 -3.98
C GLN A 507 -4.82 0.43 -3.46
N MET A 508 -3.70 0.32 -4.14
CA MET A 508 -2.40 0.82 -3.68
C MET A 508 -1.95 2.14 -4.34
N ASN A 509 -2.65 2.65 -5.36
CA ASN A 509 -2.17 3.80 -6.14
C ASN A 509 -1.69 4.98 -5.26
N ASN A 510 -2.55 5.50 -4.38
CA ASN A 510 -2.19 6.64 -3.52
C ASN A 510 -1.12 6.29 -2.47
N PHE A 511 -1.07 5.02 -2.05
CA PHE A 511 -0.06 4.54 -1.11
C PHE A 511 1.35 4.54 -1.75
N TRP A 512 1.48 3.99 -2.96
CA TRP A 512 2.74 3.98 -3.69
C TRP A 512 3.16 5.37 -4.18
N VAL A 513 2.22 6.22 -4.61
CA VAL A 513 2.51 7.63 -4.96
C VAL A 513 3.11 8.38 -3.77
N LYS A 514 2.54 8.20 -2.57
CA LYS A 514 3.10 8.78 -1.33
C LYS A 514 4.50 8.25 -1.06
N TYR A 515 4.74 6.95 -1.23
CA TYR A 515 6.04 6.34 -0.97
C TYR A 515 7.11 6.76 -2.00
N LEU A 516 6.75 6.87 -3.28
CA LEU A 516 7.63 7.43 -4.30
C LEU A 516 8.04 8.88 -3.98
N GLU A 517 7.11 9.68 -3.48
CA GLU A 517 7.41 11.04 -3.03
C GLU A 517 8.32 11.04 -1.80
N ASP A 518 8.19 10.07 -0.91
CA ASP A 518 9.12 9.88 0.22
C ASP A 518 10.53 9.54 -0.27
N ILE A 519 10.65 8.64 -1.26
CA ILE A 519 11.93 8.30 -1.87
C ILE A 519 12.55 9.54 -2.52
N ARG A 520 11.78 10.27 -3.33
CA ARG A 520 12.23 11.47 -4.02
C ARG A 520 12.74 12.54 -3.06
N THR A 521 11.95 12.86 -2.03
CA THR A 521 12.32 13.91 -1.06
C THR A 521 13.51 13.52 -0.18
N SER A 522 13.60 12.25 0.22
CA SER A 522 14.75 11.74 0.97
C SER A 522 16.03 11.68 0.11
N SER A 523 15.89 11.49 -1.20
CA SER A 523 17.02 11.40 -2.15
C SER A 523 17.63 12.74 -2.54
N ASP A 524 16.90 13.85 -2.33
CA ASP A 524 17.31 15.21 -2.68
C ASP A 524 18.39 15.76 -1.74
N VAL A 525 19.50 15.02 -1.62
CA VAL A 525 20.70 15.36 -0.82
C VAL A 525 21.92 14.85 -1.55
N SER A 526 22.91 15.70 -1.75
CA SER A 526 24.26 15.29 -2.16
C SER A 526 25.09 14.92 -0.95
N LEU A 527 25.85 13.85 -1.04
CA LEU A 527 26.74 13.40 0.02
C LEU A 527 28.13 13.13 -0.56
N GLU A 528 29.15 13.77 0.04
CA GLU A 528 30.56 13.50 -0.26
C GLU A 528 31.10 12.57 0.82
N ASN A 529 31.82 11.50 0.43
CA ASN A 529 32.51 10.56 1.31
C ASN A 529 31.60 10.00 2.42
N THR A 530 30.43 9.49 2.05
CA THR A 530 29.47 9.00 3.05
C THR A 530 29.92 7.75 3.74
N LEU A 531 30.36 7.94 4.97
CA LEU A 531 30.62 6.87 5.94
C LEU A 531 29.37 6.53 6.77
N HIS A 532 28.19 6.61 6.15
CA HIS A 532 26.97 6.49 6.91
C HIS A 532 26.36 5.10 6.84
N HIS A 533 27.04 4.14 7.55
CA HIS A 533 26.36 3.02 7.91
C HIS A 533 27.10 2.25 8.88
N GLN A 534 26.44 2.09 10.01
CA GLN A 534 27.04 1.40 11.10
C GLN A 534 26.82 -0.11 11.05
N PHE A 535 25.88 -0.61 10.23
CA PHE A 535 25.41 -1.97 10.31
C PHE A 535 25.90 -2.94 9.24
N TYR A 536 26.27 -2.45 8.02
CA TYR A 536 26.58 -3.31 6.88
C TYR A 536 27.85 -2.84 6.14
N ASN A 537 28.96 -2.85 6.84
CA ASN A 537 30.25 -2.28 6.37
C ASN A 537 30.84 -2.88 5.11
N TYR A 538 30.32 -3.96 4.59
CA TYR A 538 31.01 -4.72 3.57
C TYR A 538 30.30 -4.84 2.22
N ARG A 539 29.04 -4.40 2.11
CA ARG A 539 28.24 -4.55 0.89
C ARG A 539 27.62 -3.27 0.35
N PHE A 540 27.57 -2.21 1.17
CA PHE A 540 26.98 -0.96 0.74
C PHE A 540 27.99 -0.06 0.10
N TYR A 541 27.51 0.66 -0.88
CA TYR A 541 28.27 1.61 -1.62
C TYR A 541 28.82 2.72 -0.77
N TYR A 542 30.16 2.88 -0.88
CA TYR A 542 30.84 4.10 -0.54
C TYR A 542 31.05 4.86 -1.83
N ALA A 543 30.08 5.62 -2.25
CA ALA A 543 30.25 6.50 -3.40
C ALA A 543 29.79 7.90 -3.00
N ASP A 544 30.43 8.87 -3.58
CA ASP A 544 29.86 10.21 -3.62
C ASP A 544 28.48 10.08 -4.27
N LYS A 545 27.47 10.70 -3.65
CA LYS A 545 26.10 10.60 -4.09
C LYS A 545 25.62 11.95 -4.58
N GLU A 546 25.16 12.00 -5.80
CA GLU A 546 24.45 13.15 -6.32
C GLU A 546 23.03 13.25 -5.74
N ALA A 547 22.48 14.45 -5.67
CA ALA A 547 21.09 14.65 -5.32
C ALA A 547 20.17 13.92 -6.33
N GLY A 548 19.16 13.21 -5.82
CA GLY A 548 18.23 12.41 -6.61
C GLY A 548 18.58 10.91 -6.70
N ILE A 549 19.81 10.51 -6.37
CA ILE A 549 20.14 9.09 -6.20
C ILE A 549 19.54 8.59 -4.87
N PRO A 550 18.77 7.47 -4.85
CA PRO A 550 18.08 7.01 -3.64
C PRO A 550 19.03 6.45 -2.59
N PHE A 551 18.52 6.44 -1.35
CA PHE A 551 19.07 5.62 -0.28
C PHE A 551 18.39 4.26 -0.23
N MET A 552 18.93 3.34 0.59
CA MET A 552 18.33 2.01 0.81
C MET A 552 16.94 2.06 1.43
N ILE A 553 16.66 3.12 2.22
CA ILE A 553 15.46 3.30 3.02
C ILE A 553 14.85 4.69 2.77
N ALA A 554 13.54 4.78 2.72
CA ALA A 554 12.75 6.01 2.73
C ALA A 554 11.50 5.85 3.61
N PRO A 555 10.95 6.94 4.20
CA PRO A 555 11.45 8.29 4.29
C PRO A 555 12.43 8.51 5.44
N GLY A 556 13.03 9.68 5.47
CA GLY A 556 13.68 10.26 6.65
C GLY A 556 15.18 10.04 6.75
N LYS A 557 15.70 10.10 7.99
CA LYS A 557 17.14 10.19 8.25
C LYS A 557 17.86 8.85 8.44
N ARG A 558 17.15 7.75 8.45
CA ARG A 558 17.73 6.40 8.52
C ARG A 558 18.22 6.02 7.13
N LEU A 559 19.43 6.40 6.79
CA LEU A 559 19.87 6.36 5.41
C LEU A 559 20.41 5.01 4.96
N CYS A 560 20.92 4.19 5.86
CA CYS A 560 21.52 2.88 5.56
C CYS A 560 22.38 2.80 4.28
N GLY A 561 22.98 3.92 3.87
CA GLY A 561 23.77 4.04 2.68
C GLY A 561 23.00 4.31 1.38
N VAL A 562 23.75 4.56 0.31
CA VAL A 562 23.24 4.71 -1.06
C VAL A 562 22.63 3.39 -1.50
N ALA A 563 21.52 3.42 -2.22
CA ALA A 563 20.85 2.21 -2.67
C ALA A 563 21.76 1.34 -3.54
N SER A 564 21.78 0.04 -3.24
CA SER A 564 22.39 -0.94 -4.16
C SER A 564 21.50 -1.16 -5.38
N PRO A 565 22.02 -1.65 -6.51
CA PRO A 565 21.27 -1.82 -7.75
C PRO A 565 19.98 -2.62 -7.59
N ASP A 566 20.02 -3.68 -6.79
CA ASP A 566 18.90 -4.57 -6.49
C ASP A 566 17.86 -3.97 -5.52
N TRP A 567 18.17 -2.87 -4.81
CA TRP A 567 17.21 -2.08 -4.01
C TRP A 567 16.75 -0.84 -4.75
N GLY A 568 17.68 -0.09 -5.32
CA GLY A 568 17.37 1.19 -5.97
C GLY A 568 16.53 1.07 -7.23
N THR A 569 16.51 -0.09 -7.89
CA THR A 569 15.60 -0.39 -9.01
C THR A 569 14.12 -0.07 -8.70
N ALA A 570 13.74 -0.01 -7.42
CA ALA A 570 12.40 0.41 -6.99
C ALA A 570 11.97 1.77 -7.55
N VAL A 571 12.91 2.72 -7.75
CA VAL A 571 12.58 4.05 -8.33
C VAL A 571 12.19 3.99 -9.80
N VAL A 572 12.45 2.87 -10.47
CA VAL A 572 12.06 2.62 -11.87
C VAL A 572 10.85 1.66 -11.93
N GLN A 573 10.87 0.59 -11.15
CA GLN A 573 9.85 -0.44 -11.20
C GLN A 573 8.52 0.04 -10.61
N LEU A 574 8.49 0.73 -9.46
CA LEU A 574 7.25 1.21 -8.86
C LEU A 574 6.46 2.18 -9.77
N PRO A 575 7.07 3.24 -10.38
CA PRO A 575 6.34 4.08 -11.34
C PRO A 575 5.80 3.29 -12.53
N TRP A 576 6.60 2.31 -13.05
CA TRP A 576 6.17 1.46 -14.14
C TRP A 576 4.98 0.57 -13.76
N HIS A 577 4.99 -0.05 -12.57
CA HIS A 577 3.90 -0.88 -12.08
C HIS A 577 2.63 -0.03 -11.82
N LEU A 578 2.75 1.17 -11.27
CA LEU A 578 1.61 2.11 -11.16
C LEU A 578 0.98 2.43 -12.52
N TYR A 579 1.80 2.58 -13.56
CA TYR A 579 1.28 2.74 -14.91
C TYR A 579 0.58 1.46 -15.39
N VAL A 580 1.18 0.29 -15.21
CA VAL A 580 0.64 -0.99 -15.72
C VAL A 580 -0.65 -1.37 -15.00
N TYR A 581 -0.70 -1.27 -13.66
CA TYR A 581 -1.84 -1.74 -12.87
C TYR A 581 -2.96 -0.70 -12.72
N TYR A 582 -2.64 0.59 -12.71
CA TYR A 582 -3.62 1.67 -12.49
C TYR A 582 -3.84 2.59 -13.71
N GLY A 583 -3.02 2.50 -14.74
CA GLY A 583 -3.07 3.40 -15.89
C GLY A 583 -2.56 4.81 -15.59
N ASN A 584 -1.87 5.01 -14.46
CA ASN A 584 -1.39 6.31 -14.01
C ASN A 584 -0.17 6.77 -14.82
N LYS A 585 -0.44 7.37 -15.98
CA LYS A 585 0.61 7.84 -16.90
C LYS A 585 1.39 9.04 -16.35
N ASP A 586 0.73 9.91 -15.58
CA ASP A 586 1.38 11.12 -15.06
C ASP A 586 2.52 10.79 -14.11
N ILE A 587 2.46 9.64 -13.41
CA ILE A 587 3.53 9.16 -12.55
C ILE A 587 4.85 8.94 -13.33
N LEU A 588 4.76 8.50 -14.58
CA LEU A 588 5.95 8.31 -15.42
C LEU A 588 6.59 9.64 -15.82
N GLU A 589 5.79 10.69 -16.01
CA GLU A 589 6.27 12.03 -16.31
C GLU A 589 6.84 12.71 -15.06
N ASP A 590 6.14 12.63 -13.93
CA ASP A 590 6.51 13.26 -12.66
C ASP A 590 7.82 12.70 -12.07
N TYR A 591 8.12 11.43 -12.33
CA TYR A 591 9.32 10.76 -11.79
C TYR A 591 10.36 10.42 -12.87
N TYR A 592 10.17 10.85 -14.11
CA TYR A 592 11.06 10.55 -15.23
C TYR A 592 12.53 10.88 -14.94
N ASP A 593 12.79 12.05 -14.40
CA ASP A 593 14.15 12.54 -14.14
C ASP A 593 14.84 11.68 -13.07
N MET A 594 14.12 11.27 -12.02
CA MET A 594 14.67 10.36 -10.99
C MET A 594 14.96 8.97 -11.57
N MET A 595 14.04 8.42 -12.37
CA MET A 595 14.21 7.13 -13.05
C MET A 595 15.43 7.17 -13.99
N SER A 596 15.50 8.20 -14.83
CA SER A 596 16.62 8.40 -15.78
C SER A 596 17.96 8.57 -15.08
N LEU A 597 18.01 9.39 -14.03
CA LEU A 597 19.20 9.60 -13.23
C LEU A 597 19.72 8.30 -12.61
N TRP A 598 18.84 7.50 -12.04
CA TRP A 598 19.18 6.20 -11.46
C TRP A 598 19.83 5.28 -12.50
N VAL A 599 19.17 5.09 -13.64
CA VAL A 599 19.65 4.18 -14.68
C VAL A 599 21.01 4.62 -15.23
N ARG A 600 21.23 5.94 -15.40
CA ARG A 600 22.49 6.50 -15.82
C ARG A 600 23.59 6.30 -14.77
N HIS A 601 23.28 6.52 -13.50
CA HIS A 601 24.18 6.28 -12.38
C HIS A 601 24.66 4.81 -12.35
N ILE A 602 23.76 3.84 -12.50
CA ILE A 602 24.16 2.42 -12.55
C ILE A 602 25.01 2.13 -13.79
N ALA A 603 24.68 2.69 -14.95
CA ALA A 603 25.49 2.53 -16.17
C ALA A 603 26.93 3.07 -16.01
N GLU A 604 27.11 4.18 -15.29
CA GLU A 604 28.43 4.77 -14.99
C GLU A 604 29.26 3.93 -14.03
N THR A 605 28.60 3.19 -13.11
CA THR A 605 29.29 2.31 -12.15
C THR A 605 29.56 0.91 -12.70
N ALA A 606 28.94 0.54 -13.81
CA ALA A 606 29.11 -0.75 -14.45
C ALA A 606 30.51 -0.84 -15.14
N ILE A 607 31.12 -2.01 -15.07
CA ILE A 607 32.41 -2.30 -15.74
C ILE A 607 32.11 -3.23 -16.92
N ASP A 608 32.42 -2.77 -18.14
CA ASP A 608 32.16 -3.50 -19.37
C ASP A 608 30.68 -3.99 -19.47
N GLY A 609 29.72 -3.17 -19.00
CA GLY A 609 28.30 -3.45 -19.00
C GLY A 609 27.83 -4.41 -17.91
N ILE A 610 28.69 -4.76 -16.96
CA ILE A 610 28.39 -5.65 -15.82
C ILE A 610 28.39 -4.85 -14.52
N VAL A 611 27.34 -5.02 -13.73
CA VAL A 611 27.17 -4.42 -12.40
C VAL A 611 27.64 -5.42 -11.36
N TYR A 612 28.76 -5.13 -10.70
CA TYR A 612 29.39 -6.03 -9.73
C TYR A 612 28.94 -5.84 -8.29
N GLN A 613 28.18 -4.79 -8.06
CA GLN A 613 27.75 -4.42 -6.71
C GLN A 613 26.30 -4.82 -6.50
N GLY A 614 25.92 -5.04 -5.24
CA GLY A 614 24.57 -5.39 -4.82
C GLY A 614 24.57 -6.31 -3.62
N LEU A 615 23.39 -6.58 -3.11
CA LEU A 615 23.14 -7.55 -2.06
C LEU A 615 22.80 -8.94 -2.64
N GLY A 616 22.40 -8.96 -3.89
CA GLY A 616 21.95 -10.16 -4.57
C GLY A 616 20.53 -10.56 -4.18
N ASP A 617 20.18 -11.80 -4.43
CA ASP A 617 18.86 -12.36 -4.09
C ASP A 617 18.78 -12.61 -2.58
N TRP A 618 18.19 -11.66 -1.87
CA TRP A 618 18.24 -11.55 -0.42
C TRP A 618 17.39 -12.62 0.27
N CYS A 619 17.82 -13.10 1.45
CA CYS A 619 17.13 -14.10 2.25
C CYS A 619 16.73 -15.36 1.50
N PRO A 620 17.66 -16.05 0.81
CA PRO A 620 17.34 -17.31 0.13
C PRO A 620 16.91 -18.39 1.12
N THR A 621 16.11 -19.33 0.66
CA THR A 621 15.40 -20.31 1.48
C THR A 621 16.34 -21.22 2.30
N PHE A 622 17.49 -21.62 1.74
CA PHE A 622 18.42 -22.54 2.39
C PHE A 622 19.83 -22.00 2.55
N SER A 623 20.17 -20.93 1.86
CA SER A 623 21.47 -20.27 1.96
C SER A 623 21.45 -19.15 3.01
N SER A 624 22.60 -18.76 3.51
CA SER A 624 22.70 -17.57 4.36
C SER A 624 22.64 -16.30 3.52
N HIS A 625 22.36 -15.16 4.17
CA HIS A 625 22.40 -13.84 3.55
C HIS A 625 23.74 -13.55 2.82
N GLU A 626 24.83 -14.22 3.26
CA GLU A 626 26.17 -14.03 2.68
C GLU A 626 26.44 -15.00 1.50
N HIS A 627 25.58 -16.00 1.29
CA HIS A 627 25.78 -17.05 0.28
C HIS A 627 24.51 -17.21 -0.55
N ASN A 628 24.35 -16.38 -1.55
CA ASN A 628 23.28 -16.51 -2.52
C ASN A 628 23.59 -17.63 -3.53
N ASN A 629 22.57 -18.40 -3.91
CA ASN A 629 22.67 -19.43 -4.94
C ASN A 629 22.80 -18.85 -6.37
N SER A 630 22.57 -17.55 -6.52
CA SER A 630 22.75 -16.82 -7.78
C SER A 630 23.82 -15.74 -7.59
N PRO A 631 24.77 -15.61 -8.55
CA PRO A 631 25.81 -14.59 -8.43
C PRO A 631 25.24 -13.19 -8.38
N VAL A 632 25.75 -12.34 -7.46
CA VAL A 632 25.30 -10.96 -7.26
C VAL A 632 25.42 -10.14 -8.54
N GLU A 633 26.53 -10.29 -9.27
CA GLU A 633 26.75 -9.59 -10.52
C GLU A 633 25.75 -9.97 -11.62
N VAL A 634 25.16 -11.20 -11.57
CA VAL A 634 24.10 -11.60 -12.50
C VAL A 634 22.79 -10.92 -12.12
N THR A 635 22.38 -10.98 -10.85
CA THR A 635 21.12 -10.39 -10.39
C THR A 635 21.14 -8.87 -10.52
N SER A 636 22.22 -8.21 -10.11
CA SER A 636 22.35 -6.75 -10.20
C SER A 636 22.40 -6.25 -11.66
N THR A 637 23.09 -6.99 -12.56
CA THR A 637 23.06 -6.65 -14.00
C THR A 637 21.69 -6.92 -14.61
N ALA A 638 20.97 -7.95 -14.16
CA ALA A 638 19.61 -8.21 -14.59
C ALA A 638 18.67 -7.09 -14.19
N PHE A 639 18.75 -6.56 -12.96
CA PHE A 639 17.96 -5.39 -12.55
C PHE A 639 18.28 -4.15 -13.40
N HIS A 640 19.55 -3.88 -13.67
CA HIS A 640 19.90 -2.79 -14.56
C HIS A 640 19.31 -2.97 -15.97
N LEU A 641 19.29 -4.19 -16.49
CA LEU A 641 18.70 -4.49 -17.79
C LEU A 641 17.17 -4.37 -17.78
N ILE A 642 16.50 -4.75 -16.68
CA ILE A 642 15.05 -4.50 -16.45
C ILE A 642 14.78 -3.00 -16.49
N ASP A 643 15.54 -2.22 -15.74
CA ASP A 643 15.38 -0.77 -15.66
C ASP A 643 15.59 -0.09 -17.02
N LEU A 644 16.62 -0.49 -17.78
CA LEU A 644 16.84 -0.02 -19.15
C LEU A 644 15.65 -0.35 -20.08
N GLY A 645 15.12 -1.58 -20.01
CA GLY A 645 13.97 -1.98 -20.79
C GLY A 645 12.70 -1.20 -20.43
N ILE A 646 12.48 -0.88 -19.15
CA ILE A 646 11.40 0.01 -18.70
C ILE A 646 11.61 1.41 -19.24
N MET A 647 12.82 1.99 -19.13
CA MET A 647 13.09 3.34 -19.61
C MET A 647 12.97 3.48 -21.14
N VAL A 648 13.24 2.43 -21.88
CA VAL A 648 12.96 2.40 -23.35
C VAL A 648 11.46 2.55 -23.60
N LYS A 649 10.62 1.85 -22.84
CA LYS A 649 9.15 1.95 -22.94
C LYS A 649 8.66 3.33 -22.50
N VAL A 650 9.12 3.82 -21.36
CA VAL A 650 8.73 5.11 -20.77
C VAL A 650 9.14 6.27 -21.69
N ALA A 651 10.39 6.28 -22.18
CA ALA A 651 10.88 7.31 -23.12
C ALA A 651 10.08 7.30 -24.44
N THR A 652 9.66 6.11 -24.90
CA THR A 652 8.80 5.98 -26.09
C THR A 652 7.40 6.57 -25.82
N LEU A 653 6.79 6.27 -24.67
CA LEU A 653 5.46 6.75 -24.27
C LEU A 653 5.41 8.28 -24.08
N LEU A 654 6.51 8.86 -23.58
CA LEU A 654 6.64 10.28 -23.30
C LEU A 654 7.27 11.10 -24.46
N GLY A 655 7.68 10.44 -25.55
CA GLY A 655 8.30 11.11 -26.71
C GLY A 655 9.67 11.72 -26.41
N ARG A 656 10.48 11.08 -25.55
CA ARG A 656 11.82 11.52 -25.16
C ARG A 656 12.88 10.92 -26.10
N ASP A 657 12.90 11.35 -27.37
CA ASP A 657 13.68 10.71 -28.46
C ASP A 657 15.19 10.63 -28.23
N GLU A 658 15.81 11.66 -27.63
CA GLU A 658 17.26 11.67 -27.35
C GLU A 658 17.63 10.62 -26.31
N ASP A 659 16.87 10.58 -25.20
CA ASP A 659 17.06 9.60 -24.14
C ASP A 659 16.74 8.18 -24.63
N LEU A 660 15.70 8.01 -25.41
CA LEU A 660 15.31 6.72 -26.00
C LEU A 660 16.45 6.07 -26.77
N ASN A 661 17.18 6.86 -27.58
CA ASN A 661 18.32 6.34 -28.33
C ASN A 661 19.45 5.86 -27.40
N TRP A 662 19.70 6.61 -26.32
CA TRP A 662 20.71 6.22 -25.34
C TRP A 662 20.30 4.95 -24.58
N PHE A 663 19.05 4.87 -24.08
CA PHE A 663 18.55 3.70 -23.35
C PHE A 663 18.59 2.43 -24.21
N ARG A 664 18.17 2.50 -25.48
CA ARG A 664 18.24 1.36 -26.43
C ARG A 664 19.68 0.87 -26.64
N GLN A 665 20.63 1.79 -26.81
CA GLN A 665 22.03 1.42 -26.99
C GLN A 665 22.59 0.76 -25.72
N GLN A 666 22.24 1.28 -24.54
CA GLN A 666 22.69 0.70 -23.27
C GLN A 666 22.02 -0.67 -23.03
N GLU A 667 20.72 -0.81 -23.29
CA GLU A 667 20.01 -2.08 -23.17
C GLU A 667 20.66 -3.16 -24.04
N GLU A 668 20.96 -2.86 -25.29
CA GLU A 668 21.62 -3.79 -26.20
C GLU A 668 23.05 -4.12 -25.73
N TYR A 669 23.79 -3.12 -25.25
CA TYR A 669 25.15 -3.29 -24.75
C TYR A 669 25.19 -4.20 -23.51
N VAL A 670 24.36 -3.91 -22.49
CA VAL A 670 24.29 -4.68 -21.25
C VAL A 670 23.78 -6.10 -21.54
N ARG A 671 22.77 -6.27 -22.40
CA ARG A 671 22.26 -7.57 -22.84
C ARG A 671 23.34 -8.45 -23.45
N LYS A 672 24.16 -7.90 -24.35
CA LYS A 672 25.28 -8.62 -24.96
C LYS A 672 26.36 -8.96 -23.93
N ALA A 673 26.69 -8.02 -23.04
CA ALA A 673 27.67 -8.23 -21.98
C ALA A 673 27.23 -9.34 -21.03
N MET A 674 25.96 -9.33 -20.59
CA MET A 674 25.39 -10.33 -19.70
C MET A 674 25.39 -11.73 -20.33
N ILE A 675 24.94 -11.87 -21.58
CA ILE A 675 24.98 -13.15 -22.31
C ILE A 675 26.42 -13.61 -22.48
N GLY A 676 27.31 -12.75 -22.94
CA GLY A 676 28.70 -13.10 -23.20
C GLY A 676 29.49 -13.48 -21.97
N ARG A 677 29.18 -12.92 -20.82
CA ARG A 677 29.89 -13.13 -19.56
C ARG A 677 29.33 -14.31 -18.76
N PHE A 678 28.02 -14.51 -18.69
CA PHE A 678 27.40 -15.40 -17.73
C PHE A 678 26.71 -16.63 -18.35
N PHE A 679 26.24 -16.55 -19.60
CA PHE A 679 25.57 -17.68 -20.21
C PHE A 679 26.50 -18.87 -20.41
N ASN A 680 26.22 -19.97 -19.73
CA ASN A 680 26.86 -21.26 -19.94
C ASN A 680 26.06 -22.06 -20.98
N PRO A 681 26.55 -22.15 -22.26
CA PRO A 681 25.79 -22.85 -23.29
C PRO A 681 25.77 -24.36 -23.13
N VAL A 682 26.68 -24.95 -22.33
CA VAL A 682 26.73 -26.42 -22.10
C VAL A 682 25.66 -26.86 -21.11
N GLN A 683 25.51 -26.07 -20.02
CA GLN A 683 24.53 -26.36 -18.96
C GLN A 683 23.21 -25.62 -19.17
N CYS A 684 23.14 -24.66 -20.12
CA CYS A 684 22.01 -23.80 -20.38
C CYS A 684 21.55 -23.05 -19.12
N THR A 685 22.46 -22.26 -18.51
CA THR A 685 22.22 -21.57 -17.23
C THR A 685 23.01 -20.26 -17.18
N PHE A 686 22.54 -19.31 -16.37
CA PHE A 686 23.25 -18.09 -15.95
C PHE A 686 23.86 -18.23 -14.55
N GLY A 687 23.71 -19.38 -13.89
CA GLY A 687 24.44 -19.73 -12.67
C GLY A 687 23.61 -19.77 -11.39
N GLY A 688 22.30 -20.04 -11.47
CA GLY A 688 21.46 -20.21 -10.30
C GLY A 688 19.98 -20.10 -10.61
N GLN A 689 19.12 -20.52 -9.67
CA GLN A 689 17.66 -20.55 -9.89
C GLN A 689 17.11 -19.15 -10.18
N THR A 690 17.47 -18.14 -9.38
CA THR A 690 17.04 -16.75 -9.58
C THR A 690 17.64 -16.15 -10.84
N ALA A 691 18.93 -16.37 -11.07
CA ALA A 691 19.62 -15.90 -12.27
C ALA A 691 18.95 -16.43 -13.55
N ASP A 692 18.59 -17.70 -13.56
CA ASP A 692 17.92 -18.32 -14.71
C ASP A 692 16.48 -17.85 -14.86
N ALA A 693 15.73 -17.66 -13.77
CA ALA A 693 14.39 -17.09 -13.81
C ALA A 693 14.41 -15.66 -14.36
N MET A 694 15.32 -14.79 -13.88
CA MET A 694 15.46 -13.43 -14.42
C MET A 694 15.93 -13.44 -15.88
N ALA A 695 16.78 -14.36 -16.28
CA ALA A 695 17.22 -14.52 -17.67
C ALA A 695 16.07 -15.00 -18.60
N LEU A 696 15.13 -15.81 -18.11
CA LEU A 696 13.92 -16.17 -18.84
C LEU A 696 13.00 -14.95 -19.02
N GLU A 697 12.72 -14.22 -17.96
CA GLU A 697 11.94 -12.96 -17.98
C GLU A 697 12.50 -11.97 -18.99
N LEU A 698 13.82 -11.80 -19.03
CA LEU A 698 14.53 -10.88 -19.92
C LEU A 698 14.74 -11.42 -21.35
N GLY A 699 14.34 -12.65 -21.64
CA GLY A 699 14.54 -13.28 -22.94
C GLY A 699 16.02 -13.38 -23.33
N LEU A 700 16.90 -13.75 -22.40
CA LEU A 700 18.35 -13.89 -22.63
C LEU A 700 18.76 -15.25 -23.17
N PHE A 701 17.92 -16.26 -22.99
CA PHE A 701 18.14 -17.57 -23.59
C PHE A 701 17.77 -17.57 -25.08
N PRO A 702 18.49 -18.33 -25.93
CA PRO A 702 18.04 -18.59 -27.29
C PRO A 702 16.62 -19.17 -27.29
N GLU A 703 15.76 -18.74 -28.22
CA GLU A 703 14.35 -19.11 -28.23
C GLU A 703 14.13 -20.63 -28.28
N ASP A 704 14.94 -21.33 -29.05
CA ASP A 704 14.91 -22.79 -29.21
C ASP A 704 15.48 -23.53 -27.98
N ARG A 705 16.07 -22.83 -27.02
CA ARG A 705 16.65 -23.41 -25.77
C ARG A 705 15.91 -23.03 -24.48
N LYS A 706 14.81 -22.29 -24.52
CA LYS A 706 14.03 -21.93 -23.32
C LYS A 706 13.57 -23.16 -22.52
N LYS A 707 13.16 -24.24 -23.22
CA LYS A 707 12.80 -25.49 -22.58
C LYS A 707 13.98 -26.12 -21.83
N GLU A 708 15.16 -26.06 -22.40
CA GLU A 708 16.40 -26.57 -21.77
C GLU A 708 16.79 -25.74 -20.55
N ALA A 709 16.62 -24.39 -20.61
CA ALA A 709 16.81 -23.51 -19.47
C ALA A 709 15.86 -23.84 -18.31
N THR A 710 14.58 -24.07 -18.61
CA THR A 710 13.58 -24.50 -17.63
C THR A 710 13.95 -25.85 -16.99
N GLU A 711 14.42 -26.83 -17.78
CA GLU A 711 14.90 -28.10 -17.27
C GLU A 711 16.17 -27.94 -16.43
N SER A 712 17.04 -26.98 -16.74
CA SER A 712 18.22 -26.64 -15.92
C SER A 712 17.82 -26.13 -14.54
N ILE A 713 16.86 -25.23 -14.43
CA ILE A 713 16.29 -24.81 -13.14
C ILE A 713 15.75 -26.01 -12.36
N LEU A 714 14.93 -26.85 -12.99
CA LEU A 714 14.34 -28.02 -12.35
C LEU A 714 15.39 -29.05 -11.94
N TYR A 715 16.47 -29.23 -12.74
CA TYR A 715 17.60 -30.06 -12.38
C TYR A 715 18.32 -29.52 -11.14
N ASN A 716 18.59 -28.23 -11.10
CA ASN A 716 19.22 -27.55 -9.96
C ASN A 716 18.38 -27.72 -8.67
N ILE A 717 17.05 -27.56 -8.74
CA ILE A 717 16.15 -27.84 -7.63
C ILE A 717 16.25 -29.28 -7.15
N ARG A 718 16.19 -30.29 -8.08
CA ARG A 718 16.22 -31.70 -7.73
C ARG A 718 17.54 -32.14 -7.11
N THR A 719 18.66 -31.59 -7.57
CA THR A 719 20.00 -31.95 -7.08
C THR A 719 20.45 -31.17 -5.85
N GLY A 720 19.79 -30.08 -5.54
CA GLY A 720 19.93 -29.34 -4.31
C GLY A 720 19.05 -29.91 -3.18
N HIS A 721 18.11 -29.13 -2.68
CA HIS A 721 17.23 -29.52 -1.56
C HIS A 721 15.89 -30.14 -1.99
N GLY A 722 15.66 -30.29 -3.29
CA GLY A 722 14.38 -30.76 -3.82
C GLY A 722 13.25 -29.76 -3.65
N PHE A 723 13.60 -28.51 -3.41
CA PHE A 723 12.72 -27.36 -3.32
C PHE A 723 13.44 -26.11 -3.87
N ILE A 724 12.68 -25.03 -4.09
CA ILE A 724 13.24 -23.77 -4.55
C ILE A 724 14.17 -23.15 -3.49
N ASP A 725 15.38 -22.78 -3.92
CA ASP A 725 16.37 -22.10 -3.09
C ASP A 725 16.69 -20.77 -3.72
N VAL A 726 15.72 -19.84 -3.56
CA VAL A 726 15.74 -18.48 -4.05
C VAL A 726 15.50 -17.52 -2.91
N GLY A 727 15.99 -16.31 -3.04
CA GLY A 727 15.63 -15.19 -2.18
C GLY A 727 14.36 -14.49 -2.69
N VAL A 728 14.15 -13.27 -2.19
CA VAL A 728 12.92 -12.49 -2.42
C VAL A 728 12.66 -12.19 -3.91
N PHE A 729 13.73 -11.94 -4.67
CA PHE A 729 13.62 -11.60 -6.09
C PHE A 729 13.37 -12.84 -6.96
N GLY A 730 13.96 -13.96 -6.61
CA GLY A 730 13.63 -15.24 -7.23
C GLY A 730 12.24 -15.74 -6.86
N MET A 731 11.80 -15.53 -5.61
CA MET A 731 10.46 -15.89 -5.13
C MET A 731 9.34 -15.21 -5.91
N SER A 732 9.52 -13.93 -6.27
CA SER A 732 8.54 -13.18 -7.06
C SER A 732 8.48 -13.58 -8.55
N ARG A 733 9.37 -14.46 -9.03
CA ARG A 733 9.55 -14.80 -10.46
C ARG A 733 9.44 -16.28 -10.78
N ILE A 734 10.01 -17.14 -9.94
CA ILE A 734 10.25 -18.55 -10.30
C ILE A 734 8.96 -19.31 -10.63
N GLY A 735 7.86 -19.04 -9.91
CA GLY A 735 6.56 -19.63 -10.19
C GLY A 735 6.04 -19.28 -11.59
N SER A 736 6.08 -17.99 -11.92
CA SER A 736 5.64 -17.45 -13.21
C SER A 736 6.54 -17.93 -14.36
N GLU A 737 7.86 -17.88 -14.19
CA GLU A 737 8.77 -18.22 -15.27
C GLU A 737 8.76 -19.71 -15.58
N LEU A 738 8.67 -20.58 -14.57
CA LEU A 738 8.45 -22.00 -14.79
C LEU A 738 7.12 -22.24 -15.51
N SER A 739 6.04 -21.59 -15.08
CA SER A 739 4.71 -21.79 -15.62
C SER A 739 4.62 -21.37 -17.09
N ARG A 740 5.08 -20.17 -17.41
CA ARG A 740 5.03 -19.55 -18.75
C ARG A 740 5.97 -20.22 -19.76
N ASN A 741 7.00 -20.89 -19.28
CA ASN A 741 7.94 -21.63 -20.14
C ASN A 741 7.67 -23.15 -20.15
N GLY A 742 6.43 -23.59 -19.93
CA GLY A 742 5.93 -24.95 -20.15
C GLY A 742 6.15 -25.91 -18.99
N ALA A 743 6.48 -25.44 -17.79
CA ALA A 743 6.67 -26.25 -16.59
C ALA A 743 5.65 -25.94 -15.47
N ALA A 744 4.43 -25.49 -15.82
CA ALA A 744 3.36 -25.18 -14.87
C ALA A 744 3.06 -26.30 -13.88
N GLU A 745 3.07 -27.56 -14.35
CA GLU A 745 2.92 -28.76 -13.51
C GLU A 745 4.03 -28.85 -12.44
N SER A 746 5.25 -28.49 -12.78
CA SER A 746 6.39 -28.52 -11.87
C SER A 746 6.32 -27.36 -10.88
N ALA A 747 5.98 -26.15 -11.34
CA ALA A 747 5.75 -25.02 -10.46
C ALA A 747 4.67 -25.33 -9.42
N TYR A 748 3.51 -25.83 -9.86
CA TYR A 748 2.43 -26.23 -8.96
C TYR A 748 2.88 -27.26 -7.92
N LYS A 749 3.63 -28.31 -8.33
CA LYS A 749 4.16 -29.33 -7.41
C LYS A 749 5.09 -28.75 -6.35
N LEU A 750 5.90 -27.77 -6.70
CA LEU A 750 6.79 -27.09 -5.76
C LEU A 750 5.98 -26.34 -4.70
N PHE A 751 5.01 -25.53 -5.12
CA PHE A 751 4.19 -24.74 -4.19
C PHE A 751 3.19 -25.58 -3.37
N THR A 752 2.88 -26.80 -3.79
CA THR A 752 1.98 -27.73 -3.06
C THR A 752 2.70 -28.87 -2.37
N LYS A 753 4.05 -28.91 -2.43
CA LYS A 753 4.87 -29.92 -1.76
C LYS A 753 4.58 -29.94 -0.26
N LYS A 754 4.44 -31.13 0.31
CA LYS A 754 4.26 -31.40 1.74
C LYS A 754 5.54 -31.93 2.38
N GLY A 755 5.63 -31.87 3.70
CA GLY A 755 6.76 -32.35 4.47
C GLY A 755 7.92 -31.35 4.54
N GLU A 756 9.08 -31.80 4.97
CA GLU A 756 10.28 -30.99 5.12
C GLU A 756 10.73 -30.35 3.80
N ASP A 757 11.46 -29.25 3.91
CA ASP A 757 11.96 -28.47 2.78
C ASP A 757 10.81 -28.09 1.82
N SER A 758 9.75 -27.44 2.35
CA SER A 758 8.58 -27.05 1.57
C SER A 758 7.70 -26.02 2.28
N PHE A 759 6.82 -25.35 1.54
CA PHE A 759 5.73 -24.54 2.11
C PHE A 759 4.79 -25.36 3.00
N GLY A 760 4.65 -26.68 2.73
CA GLY A 760 3.87 -27.57 3.58
C GLY A 760 4.44 -27.70 4.99
N ALA A 761 5.78 -27.71 5.16
CA ALA A 761 6.40 -27.69 6.49
C ALA A 761 6.05 -26.39 7.23
N MET A 762 6.16 -25.28 6.55
CA MET A 762 5.87 -23.93 7.09
C MET A 762 4.42 -23.82 7.57
N ILE A 763 3.47 -24.34 6.79
CA ILE A 763 2.03 -24.24 7.08
C ILE A 763 1.62 -25.31 8.10
N ASP A 764 1.88 -26.60 7.80
CA ASP A 764 1.29 -27.73 8.52
C ASP A 764 2.07 -28.09 9.81
N SER A 765 3.40 -27.93 9.81
CA SER A 765 4.26 -28.36 10.92
C SER A 765 4.62 -27.22 11.87
N ILE A 766 4.94 -26.02 11.34
CA ILE A 766 5.32 -24.85 12.11
C ILE A 766 4.11 -24.02 12.46
N GLY A 767 3.10 -23.97 11.58
CA GLY A 767 1.86 -23.25 11.79
C GLY A 767 2.04 -21.73 11.74
N VAL A 768 2.81 -21.24 10.76
CA VAL A 768 3.01 -19.80 10.56
C VAL A 768 1.69 -19.11 10.29
N THR A 769 1.56 -17.90 10.77
CA THR A 769 0.37 -17.06 10.54
C THR A 769 0.66 -15.84 9.66
N THR A 770 1.92 -15.61 9.35
CA THR A 770 2.46 -14.54 8.51
C THR A 770 3.71 -15.06 7.80
N LEU A 771 4.16 -14.39 6.75
CA LEU A 771 5.43 -14.68 6.10
C LEU A 771 6.59 -14.14 6.95
N TRP A 772 7.66 -14.92 7.04
CA TRP A 772 8.85 -14.57 7.79
C TRP A 772 9.92 -13.99 6.88
N GLU A 773 10.85 -13.23 7.42
CA GLU A 773 12.02 -12.68 6.72
C GLU A 773 12.82 -13.81 6.04
N SER A 774 13.14 -14.86 6.79
CA SER A 774 13.64 -16.13 6.27
C SER A 774 12.57 -17.19 6.43
N LEU A 775 12.15 -17.83 5.34
CA LEU A 775 11.07 -18.79 5.38
C LEU A 775 11.48 -20.06 6.17
N PRO A 776 10.68 -20.49 7.17
CA PRO A 776 11.03 -21.66 7.96
C PRO A 776 10.62 -22.95 7.24
N MET A 777 11.57 -23.60 6.57
CA MET A 777 11.33 -24.80 5.76
C MET A 777 11.55 -26.11 6.50
N LYS A 778 12.07 -26.07 7.75
CA LYS A 778 12.33 -27.26 8.56
C LYS A 778 11.61 -27.20 9.90
N ALA A 779 11.00 -28.31 10.27
CA ALA A 779 10.28 -28.45 11.54
C ALA A 779 11.15 -28.87 12.73
N ASP A 780 12.48 -28.92 12.58
CA ASP A 780 13.40 -29.48 13.59
C ASP A 780 13.55 -28.64 14.87
N GLY A 781 12.95 -27.46 14.92
CA GLY A 781 13.00 -26.57 16.09
C GLY A 781 14.38 -26.02 16.45
N LEU A 782 15.44 -26.55 15.83
CA LEU A 782 16.83 -26.16 16.04
C LEU A 782 17.31 -25.12 15.05
N SER A 783 16.66 -25.06 13.91
CA SER A 783 16.94 -24.13 12.82
C SER A 783 15.86 -23.06 12.77
N LYS A 784 15.56 -22.38 13.91
CA LYS A 784 14.70 -21.19 13.83
C LYS A 784 15.43 -20.15 12.99
N PRO A 785 14.87 -19.72 11.86
CA PRO A 785 15.45 -18.62 11.12
C PRO A 785 15.53 -17.39 12.02
N HIS A 786 16.65 -16.71 12.00
CA HIS A 786 16.77 -15.42 12.62
C HIS A 786 15.97 -14.40 11.81
N GLY A 787 15.44 -13.39 12.47
CA GLY A 787 14.74 -12.29 11.83
C GLY A 787 13.26 -12.17 12.20
N SER A 788 12.57 -11.32 11.49
CA SER A 788 11.16 -11.03 11.69
C SER A 788 10.26 -12.20 11.27
N HIS A 789 9.21 -12.44 12.05
CA HIS A 789 8.16 -13.38 11.68
C HIS A 789 6.95 -12.69 11.01
N ASN A 790 7.13 -11.45 10.54
CA ASN A 790 6.13 -10.68 9.79
C ASN A 790 6.84 -9.77 8.79
N HIS A 791 7.12 -10.29 7.59
CA HIS A 791 7.99 -9.64 6.61
C HIS A 791 7.43 -9.85 5.18
N PRO A 792 7.01 -8.78 4.47
CA PRO A 792 6.22 -8.91 3.24
C PRO A 792 7.04 -9.32 2.02
N MET A 793 8.36 -9.10 2.00
CA MET A 793 9.20 -9.29 0.82
C MET A 793 9.15 -10.69 0.23
N GLN A 794 8.89 -11.71 1.06
CA GLN A 794 8.76 -13.10 0.60
C GLN A 794 7.43 -13.38 -0.12
N GLY A 795 6.47 -12.43 -0.06
CA GLY A 795 5.12 -12.61 -0.62
C GLY A 795 5.00 -12.36 -2.12
N GLY A 796 6.09 -12.06 -2.80
CA GLY A 796 6.07 -11.76 -4.25
C GLY A 796 5.51 -12.90 -5.12
N TYR A 797 5.53 -14.15 -4.63
CA TYR A 797 4.92 -15.31 -5.29
C TYR A 797 3.40 -15.15 -5.50
N ASP A 798 2.73 -14.30 -4.73
CA ASP A 798 1.27 -14.15 -4.83
C ASP A 798 0.85 -13.53 -6.17
N SER A 799 1.76 -12.82 -6.86
CA SER A 799 1.53 -12.40 -8.25
C SER A 799 1.36 -13.59 -9.20
N TRP A 800 2.12 -14.70 -9.02
CA TRP A 800 1.94 -15.93 -9.77
C TRP A 800 0.56 -16.56 -9.55
N ILE A 801 0.03 -16.47 -8.33
CA ILE A 801 -1.30 -17.00 -7.99
C ILE A 801 -2.38 -16.31 -8.81
N TYR A 802 -2.37 -14.98 -8.92
CA TYR A 802 -3.31 -14.23 -9.74
C TYR A 802 -3.03 -14.37 -11.23
N GLU A 803 -1.79 -14.12 -11.63
CA GLU A 803 -1.43 -13.93 -13.04
C GLU A 803 -1.36 -15.22 -13.84
N ASP A 804 -0.92 -16.33 -13.17
CA ASP A 804 -0.65 -17.60 -13.85
C ASP A 804 -1.56 -18.74 -13.38
N VAL A 805 -1.84 -18.88 -12.06
CA VAL A 805 -2.77 -19.92 -11.59
C VAL A 805 -4.21 -19.56 -11.97
N ALA A 806 -4.68 -18.39 -11.59
CA ALA A 806 -6.01 -17.89 -12.01
C ALA A 806 -6.01 -17.41 -13.44
N GLY A 807 -4.87 -16.91 -13.93
CA GLY A 807 -4.66 -16.45 -15.30
C GLY A 807 -5.21 -15.08 -15.60
N LEU A 808 -5.16 -14.14 -14.64
CA LEU A 808 -5.69 -12.79 -14.76
C LEU A 808 -4.59 -11.76 -14.52
N ARG A 809 -4.26 -10.95 -15.54
CA ARG A 809 -3.26 -9.89 -15.43
C ARG A 809 -3.55 -8.69 -16.34
N PRO A 810 -3.05 -7.47 -16.02
CA PRO A 810 -3.14 -6.32 -16.92
C PRO A 810 -2.23 -6.52 -18.14
N PHE A 811 -2.59 -5.88 -19.24
CA PHE A 811 -1.75 -5.82 -20.45
C PHE A 811 -0.98 -4.50 -20.46
N ALA A 812 0.35 -4.55 -20.40
CA ALA A 812 1.21 -3.37 -20.23
C ALA A 812 1.09 -2.34 -21.39
N ASP A 813 0.81 -2.78 -22.63
CA ASP A 813 0.62 -1.87 -23.77
C ASP A 813 -0.78 -1.19 -23.76
N SER A 814 -1.70 -1.64 -22.88
CA SER A 814 -3.01 -1.05 -22.68
C SER A 814 -3.35 -1.14 -21.19
N PRO A 815 -2.72 -0.26 -20.36
CA PRO A 815 -2.56 -0.39 -18.92
C PRO A 815 -3.85 -0.16 -18.12
N GLY A 816 -3.78 -0.35 -16.81
CA GLY A 816 -4.85 -0.09 -15.86
C GLY A 816 -6.02 -1.05 -16.00
N PHE A 817 -5.81 -2.24 -16.61
CA PHE A 817 -6.87 -3.18 -17.00
C PHE A 817 -7.82 -2.62 -18.09
N LYS A 818 -7.37 -1.64 -18.85
CA LYS A 818 -8.06 -1.25 -20.12
C LYS A 818 -8.12 -2.45 -21.06
N THR A 819 -7.03 -3.22 -21.12
CA THR A 819 -7.01 -4.56 -21.70
C THR A 819 -6.53 -5.57 -20.65
N VAL A 820 -7.28 -6.66 -20.50
CA VAL A 820 -7.00 -7.74 -19.56
C VAL A 820 -6.50 -8.97 -20.29
N ILE A 821 -5.44 -9.58 -19.81
CA ILE A 821 -5.00 -10.89 -20.30
C ILE A 821 -5.63 -11.98 -19.43
N PHE A 822 -6.32 -12.91 -20.04
CA PHE A 822 -6.83 -14.13 -19.45
C PHE A 822 -6.02 -15.32 -20.02
N HIS A 823 -5.09 -15.82 -19.22
CA HIS A 823 -4.18 -16.88 -19.64
C HIS A 823 -3.75 -17.77 -18.45
N PRO A 824 -4.66 -18.62 -17.91
CA PRO A 824 -4.29 -19.55 -16.86
C PRO A 824 -3.29 -20.60 -17.37
N GLN A 825 -2.26 -20.83 -16.57
CA GLN A 825 -1.25 -21.86 -16.81
C GLN A 825 -1.75 -23.18 -16.24
N HIS A 826 -2.52 -23.92 -17.02
CA HIS A 826 -3.20 -25.14 -16.57
C HIS A 826 -2.25 -26.25 -16.16
N THR A 827 -2.62 -26.95 -15.08
CA THR A 827 -1.98 -28.17 -14.61
C THR A 827 -3.03 -29.26 -14.43
N SER A 828 -2.64 -30.52 -14.65
CA SER A 828 -3.51 -31.70 -14.43
C SER A 828 -3.89 -31.92 -12.96
N GLN A 829 -3.20 -31.25 -12.03
CA GLN A 829 -3.36 -31.44 -10.60
C GLN A 829 -4.29 -30.39 -9.94
N LEU A 830 -4.70 -29.36 -10.68
CA LEU A 830 -5.63 -28.35 -10.18
C LEU A 830 -6.95 -28.43 -10.97
N GLU A 831 -8.04 -28.68 -10.26
CA GLU A 831 -9.35 -28.87 -10.86
C GLU A 831 -10.00 -27.54 -11.25
N TRP A 832 -9.81 -26.50 -10.44
CA TRP A 832 -10.37 -25.16 -10.69
C TRP A 832 -9.59 -24.08 -9.95
N ALA A 833 -9.67 -22.85 -10.48
CA ALA A 833 -9.30 -21.64 -9.77
C ALA A 833 -10.17 -20.48 -10.23
N LYS A 834 -10.43 -19.55 -9.32
CA LYS A 834 -11.15 -18.32 -9.59
C LYS A 834 -10.45 -17.14 -8.93
N ALA A 835 -10.50 -16.00 -9.59
CA ALA A 835 -10.00 -14.74 -9.07
C ALA A 835 -10.84 -13.57 -9.57
N SER A 836 -10.84 -12.48 -8.80
CA SER A 836 -11.40 -11.22 -9.25
C SER A 836 -10.57 -10.04 -8.76
N VAL A 837 -10.61 -8.94 -9.51
CA VAL A 837 -10.00 -7.65 -9.13
C VAL A 837 -10.99 -6.54 -9.46
N ASP A 838 -11.35 -5.72 -8.48
CA ASP A 838 -12.18 -4.53 -8.69
C ASP A 838 -11.30 -3.35 -9.14
N THR A 839 -11.02 -3.32 -10.43
CA THR A 839 -10.11 -2.35 -11.06
C THR A 839 -10.74 -0.95 -11.14
N ARG A 840 -9.97 0.05 -11.57
CA ARG A 840 -10.46 1.42 -11.84
C ARG A 840 -11.51 1.46 -12.97
N TYR A 841 -11.54 0.45 -13.86
CA TYR A 841 -12.57 0.28 -14.89
C TYR A 841 -13.81 -0.45 -14.37
N GLY A 842 -13.68 -1.30 -13.35
CA GLY A 842 -14.73 -2.14 -12.77
C GLY A 842 -14.22 -3.54 -12.48
N LEU A 843 -15.15 -4.44 -12.14
CA LEU A 843 -14.83 -5.81 -11.78
C LEU A 843 -14.34 -6.60 -13.00
N VAL A 844 -13.13 -7.14 -12.88
CA VAL A 844 -12.59 -8.19 -13.75
C VAL A 844 -12.65 -9.50 -12.99
N SER A 845 -13.07 -10.59 -13.61
CA SER A 845 -13.04 -11.91 -12.97
C SER A 845 -12.76 -13.06 -13.93
N THR A 846 -12.24 -14.13 -13.40
CA THR A 846 -11.96 -15.41 -14.06
C THR A 846 -12.38 -16.54 -13.12
N ASP A 847 -13.08 -17.54 -13.62
CA ASP A 847 -13.45 -18.80 -12.93
C ASP A 847 -13.35 -19.94 -13.94
N TRP A 848 -12.26 -20.69 -13.88
CA TRP A 848 -12.03 -21.81 -14.76
C TRP A 848 -12.07 -23.13 -14.04
N ARG A 849 -12.53 -24.18 -14.74
CA ARG A 849 -12.65 -25.56 -14.25
C ARG A 849 -12.25 -26.55 -15.33
N ASN A 850 -11.55 -27.60 -14.91
CA ASN A 850 -11.18 -28.73 -15.76
C ASN A 850 -12.14 -29.91 -15.51
N GLU A 851 -13.09 -30.09 -16.37
CA GLU A 851 -14.12 -31.13 -16.28
C GLU A 851 -13.83 -32.27 -17.25
N GLY A 852 -13.05 -33.27 -16.83
CA GLY A 852 -12.75 -34.47 -17.64
C GLY A 852 -11.96 -34.17 -18.93
N GLY A 853 -11.08 -33.17 -18.91
CA GLY A 853 -10.27 -32.75 -20.05
C GLY A 853 -10.90 -31.63 -20.87
N ARG A 854 -12.10 -31.20 -20.51
CA ARG A 854 -12.82 -30.03 -21.05
C ARG A 854 -12.59 -28.85 -20.12
N LEU A 855 -12.13 -27.72 -20.65
CA LEU A 855 -12.04 -26.47 -19.92
C LEU A 855 -13.39 -25.75 -19.98
N VAL A 856 -13.99 -25.46 -18.83
CA VAL A 856 -15.15 -24.61 -18.67
C VAL A 856 -14.67 -23.33 -17.98
N TRP A 857 -14.97 -22.17 -18.55
CA TRP A 857 -14.35 -20.92 -18.12
C TRP A 857 -15.31 -19.75 -18.21
N ASP A 858 -15.61 -19.15 -17.07
CA ASP A 858 -16.43 -17.95 -16.95
C ASP A 858 -15.52 -16.72 -16.74
N ILE A 859 -15.66 -15.70 -17.58
CA ILE A 859 -14.91 -14.44 -17.46
C ILE A 859 -15.84 -13.24 -17.45
N VAL A 860 -15.43 -12.19 -16.73
CA VAL A 860 -16.10 -10.89 -16.73
C VAL A 860 -15.10 -9.81 -17.12
N ILE A 861 -15.48 -9.00 -18.10
CA ILE A 861 -14.72 -7.86 -18.62
C ILE A 861 -15.56 -6.60 -18.43
N PRO A 862 -15.13 -5.60 -17.65
CA PRO A 862 -15.92 -4.42 -17.35
C PRO A 862 -16.17 -3.54 -18.58
N ALA A 863 -17.23 -2.75 -18.55
CA ALA A 863 -17.54 -1.81 -19.63
C ALA A 863 -16.39 -0.81 -19.83
N GLY A 864 -15.97 -0.62 -21.08
CA GLY A 864 -14.81 0.21 -21.43
C GLY A 864 -13.48 -0.54 -21.46
N SER A 865 -13.46 -1.84 -21.15
CA SER A 865 -12.27 -2.71 -21.25
C SER A 865 -12.45 -3.81 -22.31
N ASP A 866 -11.32 -4.39 -22.72
CA ASP A 866 -11.26 -5.56 -23.59
C ASP A 866 -10.49 -6.71 -22.92
N GLY A 867 -10.77 -7.96 -23.31
CA GLY A 867 -10.08 -9.16 -22.86
C GLY A 867 -9.28 -9.82 -23.97
N LEU A 868 -8.07 -10.23 -23.67
CA LEU A 868 -7.23 -11.11 -24.47
C LEU A 868 -7.26 -12.50 -23.85
N VAL A 869 -7.96 -13.44 -24.47
CA VAL A 869 -8.19 -14.77 -23.94
C VAL A 869 -7.34 -15.78 -24.70
N TYR A 870 -6.42 -16.45 -24.00
CA TYR A 870 -5.62 -17.51 -24.56
C TYR A 870 -6.34 -18.85 -24.45
N ILE A 871 -6.44 -19.57 -25.55
CA ILE A 871 -6.98 -20.93 -25.60
C ILE A 871 -6.00 -21.76 -26.45
N PRO A 872 -5.53 -22.92 -25.94
CA PRO A 872 -4.58 -23.76 -26.65
C PRO A 872 -5.08 -24.13 -28.06
N GLU A 873 -4.18 -24.14 -29.04
CA GLU A 873 -4.49 -24.48 -30.42
C GLU A 873 -5.05 -25.90 -30.59
N GLY A 874 -5.86 -26.09 -31.59
CA GLY A 874 -6.45 -27.38 -31.96
C GLY A 874 -7.66 -27.80 -31.12
N LYS A 875 -8.12 -26.94 -30.24
CA LYS A 875 -9.33 -27.14 -29.42
C LYS A 875 -10.58 -26.63 -30.16
N LYS A 876 -11.69 -27.35 -29.94
CA LYS A 876 -13.02 -26.85 -30.35
C LYS A 876 -13.54 -25.92 -29.26
N VAL A 877 -13.79 -24.68 -29.62
CA VAL A 877 -14.19 -23.63 -28.65
C VAL A 877 -15.59 -23.14 -28.94
N THR A 878 -16.40 -23.04 -27.89
CA THR A 878 -17.70 -22.35 -27.91
C THR A 878 -17.71 -21.23 -26.85
N VAL A 879 -18.44 -20.17 -27.19
CA VAL A 879 -18.73 -19.07 -26.24
C VAL A 879 -20.24 -18.94 -26.20
N ASP A 880 -20.82 -19.02 -25.00
CA ASP A 880 -22.28 -19.03 -24.77
C ASP A 880 -23.02 -20.08 -25.62
N GLY A 881 -22.36 -21.21 -25.87
CA GLY A 881 -22.86 -22.32 -26.65
C GLY A 881 -22.66 -22.22 -28.17
N GLU A 882 -22.19 -21.08 -28.68
CA GLU A 882 -21.94 -20.86 -30.13
C GLU A 882 -20.45 -21.03 -30.46
N PRO A 883 -20.10 -21.71 -31.58
CA PRO A 883 -18.70 -21.82 -32.01
C PRO A 883 -18.10 -20.45 -32.36
N ILE A 884 -16.86 -20.22 -31.90
CA ILE A 884 -16.11 -19.01 -32.27
C ILE A 884 -15.12 -19.26 -33.40
N GLY A 885 -14.70 -18.18 -34.05
CA GLY A 885 -13.71 -18.19 -35.15
C GLY A 885 -12.29 -18.44 -34.65
N PHE A 886 -11.29 -18.00 -35.41
CA PHE A 886 -9.88 -18.12 -35.03
C PHE A 886 -9.44 -16.93 -34.16
N PRO A 887 -8.37 -17.10 -33.31
CA PRO A 887 -7.77 -15.99 -32.60
C PRO A 887 -7.33 -14.89 -33.59
N THR A 888 -7.45 -13.63 -33.14
CA THR A 888 -7.28 -12.46 -34.01
C THR A 888 -6.06 -11.61 -33.64
N ARG A 889 -5.40 -11.88 -32.52
CA ARG A 889 -4.24 -11.11 -32.05
C ARG A 889 -3.11 -12.05 -31.61
N THR A 890 -1.88 -11.73 -32.06
CA THR A 890 -0.68 -12.47 -31.65
C THR A 890 0.18 -11.57 -30.77
N ILE A 891 0.62 -12.08 -29.61
CA ILE A 891 1.47 -11.40 -28.65
C ILE A 891 2.53 -12.39 -28.19
N GLY A 892 3.83 -12.04 -28.30
CA GLY A 892 4.91 -12.93 -27.88
C GLY A 892 4.95 -14.29 -28.56
N GLY A 893 4.35 -14.42 -29.76
CA GLY A 893 4.22 -15.69 -30.48
C GLY A 893 2.97 -16.52 -30.15
N GLU A 894 2.20 -16.12 -29.16
CA GLU A 894 0.95 -16.76 -28.76
C GLU A 894 -0.26 -16.06 -29.41
N SER A 895 -1.30 -16.82 -29.70
CA SER A 895 -2.49 -16.36 -30.38
C SER A 895 -3.66 -16.20 -29.39
N TYR A 896 -4.27 -15.02 -29.36
CA TYR A 896 -5.35 -14.65 -28.43
C TYR A 896 -6.65 -14.36 -29.16
N TYR A 897 -7.76 -14.72 -28.54
CA TYR A 897 -9.10 -14.25 -28.88
C TYR A 897 -9.32 -12.89 -28.23
N VAL A 898 -9.89 -11.95 -28.96
CA VAL A 898 -10.23 -10.61 -28.44
C VAL A 898 -11.71 -10.57 -28.10
N PHE A 899 -12.01 -10.36 -26.81
CA PHE A 899 -13.37 -10.20 -26.31
C PHE A 899 -13.60 -8.76 -25.86
N PRO A 900 -14.67 -8.10 -26.31
CA PRO A 900 -15.07 -6.82 -25.75
C PRO A 900 -15.60 -6.98 -24.33
N SER A 901 -16.00 -5.87 -23.69
CA SER A 901 -16.67 -5.90 -22.39
C SER A 901 -17.90 -6.81 -22.40
N GLY A 902 -18.09 -7.57 -21.32
CA GLY A 902 -19.20 -8.53 -21.20
C GLY A 902 -18.93 -9.63 -20.19
N SER A 903 -19.87 -10.57 -20.10
CA SER A 903 -19.70 -11.81 -19.32
C SER A 903 -19.82 -12.99 -20.30
N TYR A 904 -18.85 -13.87 -20.28
CA TYR A 904 -18.73 -14.94 -21.26
C TYR A 904 -18.54 -16.30 -20.61
N HIS A 905 -19.28 -17.29 -21.10
CA HIS A 905 -19.13 -18.71 -20.76
C HIS A 905 -18.40 -19.42 -21.88
N ILE A 906 -17.15 -19.76 -21.65
CA ILE A 906 -16.23 -20.35 -22.65
C ILE A 906 -16.09 -21.84 -22.36
N VAL A 907 -16.25 -22.68 -23.39
CA VAL A 907 -16.00 -24.13 -23.31
C VAL A 907 -14.99 -24.52 -24.38
N SER A 908 -13.91 -25.19 -23.98
CA SER A 908 -12.85 -25.68 -24.87
C SER A 908 -12.70 -27.20 -24.73
N GLU A 909 -12.94 -27.98 -25.84
CA GLU A 909 -12.91 -29.44 -25.89
C GLU A 909 -11.71 -29.98 -26.63
#